data_385b1368de63bf51c595b424cff62206
#
_entry.id   385b1368de63bf51c595b424cff62206
#
_cell.length_a   1.000
_cell.length_b   1.000
_cell.length_c   1.000
_cell.angle_alpha   90.00
_cell.angle_beta   90.00
_cell.angle_gamma   90.00
#
_symmetry.space_group_name_H-M   'P 1'
#
loop_
_entity.id
_entity.type
_entity.pdbx_description
1 polymer ?
#
loop_
_entity_poly.entity_id
_entity_poly.type
_entity_poly.pdbx_seq_one_letter_code
_entity_poly.pdbx_strand_id
1 'polypeptide(L)'
;MKADHWRQIEQLYHDARERSPEERSRFLEEACADEAMRAEVESLLGCEARAEGYLETPALEVTAEALAEGRARTMLGRVLGQYEIVAFLGAGGMGEVYRASDSRIGRDVAIKVLPPGIAAHSERLRLFEQEARAVGALNHPNILTIYDVGIQDGAPYVVYELLEGVTLRDTLRKGAISRRKALEYGRQIANGLAAAHDKGIVHRDLKPENLFVTRDGRIKILDFGLAKLTCQTSTCGPENREAADSNQNGSWTVLGTPGYMAPEQLRGGVVDQRTDLFNVGAILYEMLTGQRPFRGSSTTEILNAVLNDDPIELQEIGVKFDAPIARLLRRCLEKNPAERFQSALDLSFDLEGLLIPYDGPPRPRWKKPRIAVAVAAAVALLIAASAFRRFDSIQSYPKPTFRRLTYRAGVITGARFSPDGQSVIYSAAWDGKPVEPFTTRIGGPESRPLGLTSAGVLAVSSAGELALSLGCELNWAECRGTLARMPLAGGAPREVLEDVFYADWSPDAKNLALVRAVDGRFRLEYPIGKVLYEAPGWITHPRISPKGDRIAFLDHPALGEDDGSVAVVDLSGRKTTLSSGWKNLKGLAWSPGGDEVWFSADRMKRSQLVYAVTLSGKERLVLQAAGWMRLEEISRDGRVLLLQASPRSRIMCQPPGASAQRDLSWFDWSTAADLSPDGKKVLFYEWGEGVAGNPTVYLRDTDGGNAIRLGEGRALALSPDGKFALALQTGPPPRLVLLPTGPGEEKRLPPSDLTEYYSATWFPGGHRILFVGAGSDAHPRSYIQDVDGGAARPIADEGMQALLVSPDEKLLAGIGPTGGYFLSSTDGGVTRPIRGVLPGDDLIQWSADGRFLFVRAPGDSPLEFFRVNLATGRRELWKRIDPADPVGLIGIQPAAVHMTPDGRSYAYSYWKTLTELYLVDNLK
;
A
#
# COMPACT_ATOMS: atom_id res chain seq x y z
N MET A 1 11.79 49.59 -25.26
CA MET A 1 10.78 50.65 -25.03
C MET A 1 11.03 51.21 -23.64
N LYS A 2 10.94 52.52 -23.44
CA LYS A 2 11.28 53.17 -22.14
C LYS A 2 10.15 52.90 -21.14
N ALA A 3 10.44 52.69 -19.89
CA ALA A 3 9.46 52.38 -18.82
C ALA A 3 8.34 53.44 -18.67
N ASP A 4 8.60 54.66 -19.13
CA ASP A 4 7.60 55.75 -19.10
C ASP A 4 6.51 55.63 -20.18
N HIS A 5 6.80 54.99 -21.33
CA HIS A 5 5.86 54.72 -22.40
C HIS A 5 4.79 53.69 -21.99
N TRP A 6 5.19 52.67 -21.30
CA TRP A 6 4.27 51.66 -20.75
C TRP A 6 3.35 52.20 -19.67
N ARG A 7 3.83 53.08 -18.81
CA ARG A 7 2.99 53.72 -17.78
C ARG A 7 1.91 54.62 -18.41
N GLN A 8 2.22 55.29 -19.52
CA GLN A 8 1.25 56.10 -20.24
C GLN A 8 0.15 55.22 -20.93
N ILE A 9 0.56 54.11 -21.53
CA ILE A 9 -0.41 53.14 -22.12
C ILE A 9 -1.31 52.54 -21.03
N GLU A 10 -0.76 52.16 -19.88
CA GLU A 10 -1.49 51.60 -18.76
C GLU A 10 -2.50 52.60 -18.17
N GLN A 11 -2.11 53.85 -18.04
CA GLN A 11 -3.00 54.93 -17.57
C GLN A 11 -4.12 55.20 -18.54
N LEU A 12 -3.83 55.36 -19.81
CA LEU A 12 -4.83 55.61 -20.87
C LEU A 12 -5.80 54.40 -21.00
N TYR A 13 -5.31 53.17 -20.83
CA TYR A 13 -6.15 51.99 -20.84
C TYR A 13 -7.13 51.98 -19.67
N HIS A 14 -6.68 52.24 -18.43
CA HIS A 14 -7.55 52.30 -17.26
C HIS A 14 -8.57 53.42 -17.35
N ASP A 15 -8.16 54.58 -17.80
CA ASP A 15 -9.04 55.75 -17.95
C ASP A 15 -10.09 55.53 -19.07
N ALA A 16 -9.75 54.83 -20.16
CA ALA A 16 -10.68 54.45 -21.20
C ALA A 16 -11.65 53.35 -20.78
N ARG A 17 -11.19 52.42 -19.92
CA ARG A 17 -12.00 51.31 -19.41
C ARG A 17 -13.18 51.74 -18.57
N GLU A 18 -13.03 52.80 -17.80
CA GLU A 18 -14.10 53.37 -16.95
C GLU A 18 -15.21 54.07 -17.73
N ARG A 19 -15.09 54.22 -19.07
CA ARG A 19 -16.07 54.90 -19.94
C ARG A 19 -16.87 53.89 -20.77
N SER A 20 -18.06 54.35 -21.23
CA SER A 20 -18.90 53.52 -22.12
C SER A 20 -18.21 53.29 -23.47
N PRO A 21 -18.50 52.17 -24.17
CA PRO A 21 -17.85 51.79 -25.46
C PRO A 21 -17.92 52.92 -26.52
N GLU A 22 -18.97 53.73 -26.50
CA GLU A 22 -19.20 54.85 -27.45
C GLU A 22 -18.36 56.10 -27.07
N GLU A 23 -17.97 56.26 -25.83
CA GLU A 23 -17.14 57.34 -25.32
C GLU A 23 -15.62 57.05 -25.35
N ARG A 24 -15.26 55.80 -25.44
CA ARG A 24 -13.84 55.35 -25.40
C ARG A 24 -13.03 55.87 -26.56
N SER A 25 -13.52 55.74 -27.78
CA SER A 25 -12.82 56.18 -29.00
C SER A 25 -12.60 57.71 -28.98
N ARG A 26 -13.61 58.47 -28.57
CA ARG A 26 -13.52 59.93 -28.47
C ARG A 26 -12.54 60.37 -27.38
N PHE A 27 -12.53 59.67 -26.23
CA PHE A 27 -11.57 59.94 -25.17
C PHE A 27 -10.13 59.67 -25.60
N LEU A 28 -9.87 58.55 -26.31
CA LEU A 28 -8.55 58.23 -26.77
C LEU A 28 -8.05 59.17 -27.88
N GLU A 29 -8.95 59.72 -28.71
CA GLU A 29 -8.61 60.73 -29.71
C GLU A 29 -8.22 62.10 -29.00
N GLU A 30 -8.87 62.46 -27.91
CA GLU A 30 -8.62 63.70 -27.18
C GLU A 30 -7.40 63.58 -26.21
N ALA A 31 -7.19 62.41 -25.58
CA ALA A 31 -6.19 62.21 -24.53
C ALA A 31 -4.82 61.69 -25.07
N CYS A 32 -4.76 61.14 -26.30
CA CYS A 32 -3.53 60.54 -26.88
C CYS A 32 -3.22 61.07 -28.27
N ALA A 33 -2.25 61.96 -28.40
CA ALA A 33 -1.82 62.53 -29.68
C ALA A 33 -0.93 61.55 -30.50
N ASP A 34 -0.40 60.49 -29.87
CA ASP A 34 0.45 59.49 -30.52
C ASP A 34 -0.45 58.33 -31.06
N GLU A 35 -0.51 58.25 -32.40
CA GLU A 35 -1.34 57.32 -33.15
C GLU A 35 -0.93 55.85 -32.91
N ALA A 36 0.37 55.60 -32.67
CA ALA A 36 0.87 54.26 -32.38
C ALA A 36 0.47 53.82 -30.96
N MET A 37 0.54 54.71 -29.99
CA MET A 37 0.15 54.46 -28.61
C MET A 37 -1.37 54.26 -28.50
N ARG A 38 -2.16 55.04 -29.25
CA ARG A 38 -3.63 54.94 -29.34
C ARG A 38 -4.04 53.56 -29.90
N ALA A 39 -3.44 53.14 -31.03
CA ALA A 39 -3.69 51.85 -31.65
C ALA A 39 -3.36 50.68 -30.71
N GLU A 40 -2.36 50.84 -29.87
CA GLU A 40 -1.97 49.83 -28.86
C GLU A 40 -3.00 49.77 -27.72
N VAL A 41 -3.50 50.90 -27.23
CA VAL A 41 -4.58 50.95 -26.20
C VAL A 41 -5.91 50.43 -26.78
N GLU A 42 -6.28 50.75 -28.03
CA GLU A 42 -7.46 50.23 -28.71
C GLU A 42 -7.35 48.74 -28.96
N SER A 43 -6.16 48.23 -29.28
CA SER A 43 -5.91 46.80 -29.40
C SER A 43 -6.11 46.06 -28.07
N LEU A 44 -5.66 46.63 -26.96
CA LEU A 44 -5.85 46.10 -25.60
C LEU A 44 -7.35 46.11 -25.20
N LEU A 45 -8.09 47.18 -25.48
CA LEU A 45 -9.54 47.29 -25.23
C LEU A 45 -10.37 46.35 -26.15
N GLY A 46 -9.91 46.14 -27.40
CA GLY A 46 -10.51 45.15 -28.30
C GLY A 46 -10.23 43.68 -27.93
N CYS A 47 -9.15 43.41 -27.22
CA CYS A 47 -8.90 42.12 -26.61
C CYS A 47 -9.84 41.85 -25.43
N GLU A 48 -10.14 42.88 -24.61
CA GLU A 48 -11.10 42.77 -23.50
C GLU A 48 -12.53 42.47 -23.98
N ALA A 49 -13.01 43.11 -25.03
CA ALA A 49 -14.33 42.86 -25.65
C ALA A 49 -14.47 41.45 -26.27
N ARG A 50 -13.34 40.79 -26.63
CA ARG A 50 -13.30 39.37 -27.03
C ARG A 50 -13.15 38.45 -25.85
N ALA A 51 -12.71 38.92 -24.68
CA ALA A 51 -12.44 38.17 -23.48
C ALA A 51 -13.63 38.04 -22.50
N GLU A 52 -14.78 38.65 -22.76
CA GLU A 52 -16.01 38.42 -21.96
C GLU A 52 -16.56 37.00 -22.07
N GLY A 53 -15.94 36.15 -22.94
CA GLY A 53 -16.09 34.68 -22.94
C GLY A 53 -14.89 33.89 -22.44
N TYR A 54 -13.78 34.56 -21.99
CA TYR A 54 -12.49 33.92 -21.66
C TYR A 54 -11.87 34.43 -20.33
N LEU A 55 -12.67 34.58 -19.29
CA LEU A 55 -12.20 34.97 -17.94
C LEU A 55 -11.42 33.87 -17.19
N GLU A 56 -10.92 32.83 -17.87
CA GLU A 56 -10.27 31.67 -17.23
C GLU A 56 -8.74 31.53 -17.48
N THR A 57 -8.14 32.38 -18.32
CA THR A 57 -6.70 32.29 -18.61
C THR A 57 -5.99 33.59 -18.26
N PRO A 58 -4.91 33.59 -17.43
CA PRO A 58 -4.14 34.80 -17.16
C PRO A 58 -3.59 35.41 -18.45
N ALA A 59 -3.66 36.72 -18.62
CA ALA A 59 -3.19 37.45 -19.83
C ALA A 59 -1.69 37.19 -20.17
N LEU A 60 -0.92 36.71 -19.21
CA LEU A 60 0.46 36.25 -19.38
C LEU A 60 0.58 34.94 -20.19
N GLU A 61 -0.44 34.08 -20.18
CA GLU A 61 -0.42 32.81 -20.96
C GLU A 61 -0.74 33.05 -22.43
N VAL A 62 -1.65 33.96 -22.75
CA VAL A 62 -2.04 34.29 -24.14
C VAL A 62 -0.90 35.01 -24.87
N THR A 63 -0.17 35.87 -24.19
CA THR A 63 1.04 36.53 -24.73
C THR A 63 2.22 35.57 -24.87
N ALA A 64 2.34 34.58 -24.00
CA ALA A 64 3.35 33.53 -24.10
C ALA A 64 3.10 32.61 -25.31
N GLU A 65 1.84 32.28 -25.60
CA GLU A 65 1.48 31.43 -26.75
C GLU A 65 1.79 32.12 -28.10
N ALA A 66 1.47 33.40 -28.28
CA ALA A 66 1.74 34.15 -29.50
C ALA A 66 3.25 34.37 -29.75
N LEU A 67 4.06 34.55 -28.68
CA LEU A 67 5.53 34.64 -28.74
C LEU A 67 6.17 33.27 -28.97
N ALA A 68 5.56 32.20 -28.47
CA ALA A 68 6.01 30.82 -28.66
C ALA A 68 5.82 30.32 -30.08
N GLU A 69 4.73 30.69 -30.78
CA GLU A 69 4.54 30.35 -32.21
C GLU A 69 5.64 30.89 -33.11
N GLY A 70 6.16 32.08 -32.80
CA GLY A 70 7.30 32.66 -33.52
C GLY A 70 8.61 31.89 -33.28
N ARG A 71 8.86 31.44 -32.03
CA ARG A 71 10.05 30.63 -31.65
C ARG A 71 9.91 29.18 -32.11
N ALA A 72 8.71 28.63 -32.12
CA ALA A 72 8.43 27.25 -32.52
C ALA A 72 8.94 26.98 -33.95
N ARG A 73 8.82 27.94 -34.84
CA ARG A 73 9.34 27.83 -36.22
C ARG A 73 10.86 27.75 -36.30
N THR A 74 11.57 28.29 -35.33
CA THR A 74 13.05 28.26 -35.28
C THR A 74 13.61 27.00 -34.61
N MET A 75 12.79 26.25 -33.90
CA MET A 75 13.20 25.00 -33.21
C MET A 75 12.93 23.75 -34.06
N LEU A 76 12.04 23.77 -35.03
CA LEU A 76 11.77 22.62 -35.91
C LEU A 76 13.03 22.22 -36.70
N GLY A 77 13.31 20.90 -36.69
CA GLY A 77 14.50 20.32 -37.30
C GLY A 77 15.81 20.49 -36.54
N ARG A 78 15.78 21.18 -35.34
CA ARG A 78 16.95 21.21 -34.47
C ARG A 78 17.12 19.89 -33.72
N VAL A 79 18.37 19.57 -33.38
CA VAL A 79 18.70 18.38 -32.59
C VAL A 79 19.13 18.83 -31.20
N LEU A 80 18.43 18.34 -30.18
CA LEU A 80 18.76 18.51 -28.77
C LEU A 80 19.37 17.19 -28.25
N GLY A 81 20.70 17.13 -28.09
CA GLY A 81 21.37 15.87 -27.79
C GLY A 81 21.18 14.84 -28.90
N GLN A 82 20.38 13.81 -28.65
CA GLN A 82 20.01 12.75 -29.61
C GLN A 82 18.58 12.90 -30.17
N TYR A 83 17.86 13.94 -29.79
CA TYR A 83 16.45 14.13 -30.09
C TYR A 83 16.27 15.19 -31.19
N GLU A 84 15.71 14.81 -32.34
CA GLU A 84 15.35 15.71 -33.43
C GLU A 84 13.93 16.25 -33.24
N ILE A 85 13.76 17.57 -33.18
CA ILE A 85 12.46 18.23 -32.99
C ILE A 85 11.65 18.13 -34.26
N VAL A 86 10.49 17.45 -34.19
CA VAL A 86 9.61 17.15 -35.33
C VAL A 86 8.40 18.08 -35.39
N ALA A 87 7.81 18.43 -34.26
CA ALA A 87 6.60 19.24 -34.20
C ALA A 87 6.48 20.00 -32.87
N PHE A 88 5.80 21.16 -32.92
CA PHE A 88 5.39 21.89 -31.72
C PHE A 88 4.10 21.28 -31.15
N LEU A 89 4.04 21.05 -29.85
CA LEU A 89 2.88 20.50 -29.16
C LEU A 89 2.13 21.54 -28.33
N GLY A 90 2.82 22.55 -27.79
CA GLY A 90 2.21 23.60 -27.00
C GLY A 90 3.24 24.42 -26.22
N ALA A 91 2.80 25.58 -25.71
CA ALA A 91 3.58 26.42 -24.79
C ALA A 91 2.75 26.75 -23.56
N GLY A 92 3.42 27.01 -22.44
CA GLY A 92 2.80 27.44 -21.21
C GLY A 92 3.75 28.31 -20.40
N GLY A 93 3.32 28.83 -19.26
CA GLY A 93 4.14 29.70 -18.39
C GLY A 93 5.48 29.12 -17.93
N MET A 94 5.70 27.80 -18.14
CA MET A 94 6.89 27.07 -17.69
C MET A 94 7.75 26.53 -18.84
N GLY A 95 7.50 26.92 -20.09
CA GLY A 95 8.29 26.50 -21.25
C GLY A 95 7.47 26.01 -22.44
N GLU A 96 8.20 25.57 -23.45
CA GLU A 96 7.65 25.11 -24.73
C GLU A 96 7.80 23.58 -24.82
N VAL A 97 6.74 22.90 -25.32
CA VAL A 97 6.73 21.44 -25.45
C VAL A 97 6.73 21.05 -26.93
N TYR A 98 7.61 20.15 -27.31
CA TYR A 98 7.82 19.68 -28.67
C TYR A 98 7.72 18.16 -28.75
N ARG A 99 7.21 17.63 -29.87
CA ARG A 99 7.42 16.24 -30.27
C ARG A 99 8.79 16.13 -30.92
N ALA A 100 9.57 15.17 -30.49
CA ALA A 100 10.87 14.88 -31.06
C ALA A 100 11.03 13.37 -31.29
N SER A 101 11.94 13.03 -32.23
CA SER A 101 12.32 11.65 -32.51
C SER A 101 13.66 11.33 -31.86
N ASP A 102 13.72 10.28 -31.06
CA ASP A 102 14.95 9.74 -30.49
C ASP A 102 15.68 8.93 -31.57
N SER A 103 16.74 9.48 -32.14
CA SER A 103 17.52 8.89 -33.23
C SER A 103 18.21 7.58 -32.87
N ARG A 104 18.42 7.27 -31.57
CA ARG A 104 19.13 6.06 -31.11
C ARG A 104 18.24 4.84 -31.09
N ILE A 105 16.97 5.01 -30.72
CA ILE A 105 16.03 3.91 -30.51
C ILE A 105 14.78 3.99 -31.38
N GLY A 106 14.66 5.04 -32.21
CA GLY A 106 13.60 5.19 -33.21
C GLY A 106 12.20 5.37 -32.60
N ARG A 107 12.08 6.04 -31.45
CA ARG A 107 10.79 6.35 -30.84
C ARG A 107 10.53 7.84 -30.78
N ASP A 108 9.25 8.21 -30.79
CA ASP A 108 8.84 9.58 -30.51
C ASP A 108 8.75 9.88 -29.02
N VAL A 109 9.11 11.09 -28.63
CA VAL A 109 9.13 11.59 -27.25
C VAL A 109 8.54 13.00 -27.20
N ALA A 110 8.12 13.46 -26.02
CA ALA A 110 7.81 14.85 -25.77
C ALA A 110 9.00 15.52 -25.07
N ILE A 111 9.44 16.69 -25.57
CA ILE A 111 10.52 17.47 -24.97
C ILE A 111 9.97 18.80 -24.51
N LYS A 112 10.15 19.10 -23.22
CA LYS A 112 9.84 20.41 -22.63
C LYS A 112 11.14 21.21 -22.51
N VAL A 113 11.22 22.31 -23.23
CA VAL A 113 12.35 23.25 -23.21
C VAL A 113 12.00 24.40 -22.27
N LEU A 114 12.86 24.64 -21.29
CA LEU A 114 12.65 25.66 -20.27
C LEU A 114 13.27 27.01 -20.67
N PRO A 115 12.77 28.14 -20.14
CA PRO A 115 13.32 29.46 -20.44
C PRO A 115 14.82 29.56 -20.06
N PRO A 116 15.66 30.23 -20.88
CA PRO A 116 17.11 30.32 -20.64
C PRO A 116 17.51 30.98 -19.31
N GLY A 117 16.64 31.79 -18.70
CA GLY A 117 16.86 32.45 -17.40
C GLY A 117 17.04 31.49 -16.21
N ILE A 118 16.67 30.21 -16.34
CA ILE A 118 16.89 29.20 -15.29
C ILE A 118 18.38 28.80 -15.27
N ALA A 119 19.01 28.70 -16.44
CA ALA A 119 20.42 28.31 -16.56
C ALA A 119 21.41 29.42 -16.15
N ALA A 120 20.94 30.66 -16.06
CA ALA A 120 21.80 31.80 -15.67
C ALA A 120 22.26 31.73 -14.19
N HIS A 121 21.66 30.86 -13.36
CA HIS A 121 21.97 30.71 -11.94
C HIS A 121 22.34 29.26 -11.65
N SER A 122 23.58 28.96 -11.37
CA SER A 122 24.11 27.61 -11.14
C SER A 122 23.40 26.84 -10.03
N GLU A 123 22.92 27.53 -9.00
CA GLU A 123 22.20 26.93 -7.87
C GLU A 123 20.76 26.50 -8.27
N ARG A 124 20.07 27.31 -9.09
CA ARG A 124 18.74 26.98 -9.63
C ARG A 124 18.79 25.80 -10.60
N LEU A 125 19.83 25.74 -11.41
CA LEU A 125 20.05 24.65 -12.33
C LEU A 125 20.29 23.33 -11.58
N ARG A 126 21.10 23.35 -10.54
CA ARG A 126 21.38 22.18 -9.69
C ARG A 126 20.13 21.67 -8.98
N LEU A 127 19.29 22.55 -8.46
CA LEU A 127 18.02 22.20 -7.82
C LEU A 127 17.04 21.60 -8.84
N PHE A 128 16.95 22.18 -10.04
CA PHE A 128 16.16 21.65 -11.14
C PHE A 128 16.60 20.23 -11.53
N GLU A 129 17.90 19.99 -11.72
CA GLU A 129 18.42 18.66 -12.03
C GLU A 129 18.13 17.64 -10.90
N GLN A 130 18.26 18.06 -9.65
CA GLN A 130 17.98 17.21 -8.49
C GLN A 130 16.50 16.84 -8.41
N GLU A 131 15.58 17.79 -8.62
CA GLU A 131 14.14 17.49 -8.65
C GLU A 131 13.75 16.66 -9.86
N ALA A 132 14.26 16.98 -11.05
CA ALA A 132 13.99 16.19 -12.24
C ALA A 132 14.47 14.73 -12.09
N ARG A 133 15.61 14.51 -11.44
CA ARG A 133 16.09 13.16 -11.08
C ARG A 133 15.19 12.47 -10.05
N ALA A 134 14.71 13.20 -9.04
CA ALA A 134 13.81 12.64 -8.02
C ALA A 134 12.48 12.21 -8.63
N VAL A 135 11.89 13.05 -9.52
CA VAL A 135 10.66 12.72 -10.25
C VAL A 135 10.94 11.64 -11.30
N GLY A 136 12.09 11.66 -11.96
CA GLY A 136 12.50 10.62 -12.93
C GLY A 136 12.68 9.22 -12.30
N ALA A 137 12.90 9.15 -10.98
CA ALA A 137 12.92 7.91 -10.23
C ALA A 137 11.50 7.36 -9.92
N LEU A 138 10.43 8.12 -10.24
CA LEU A 138 9.05 7.67 -10.10
C LEU A 138 8.64 6.87 -11.34
N ASN A 139 8.34 5.62 -11.16
CA ASN A 139 7.76 4.77 -12.21
C ASN A 139 6.37 4.31 -11.76
N HIS A 140 5.33 5.02 -12.21
CA HIS A 140 3.96 4.72 -11.84
C HIS A 140 3.02 4.94 -13.04
N PRO A 141 2.01 4.06 -13.27
CA PRO A 141 1.13 4.17 -14.44
C PRO A 141 0.37 5.50 -14.51
N ASN A 142 0.14 6.18 -13.39
CA ASN A 142 -0.56 7.45 -13.31
C ASN A 142 0.37 8.68 -13.18
N ILE A 143 1.68 8.52 -13.38
CA ILE A 143 2.66 9.62 -13.40
C ILE A 143 3.32 9.67 -14.77
N LEU A 144 3.56 10.87 -15.30
CA LEU A 144 4.29 11.06 -16.56
C LEU A 144 5.74 10.61 -16.41
N THR A 145 6.19 9.72 -17.29
CA THR A 145 7.54 9.16 -17.23
C THR A 145 8.56 10.14 -17.78
N ILE A 146 9.61 10.45 -17.03
CA ILE A 146 10.78 11.21 -17.50
C ILE A 146 11.79 10.19 -18.05
N TYR A 147 12.24 10.42 -19.29
CA TYR A 147 13.25 9.57 -19.93
C TYR A 147 14.66 10.13 -19.81
N ASP A 148 14.79 11.46 -19.90
CA ASP A 148 16.10 12.11 -19.92
C ASP A 148 16.00 13.59 -19.51
N VAL A 149 17.14 14.16 -19.11
CA VAL A 149 17.27 15.59 -18.76
C VAL A 149 18.59 16.10 -19.33
N GLY A 150 18.55 17.22 -20.00
CA GLY A 150 19.75 17.79 -20.61
C GLY A 150 19.77 19.32 -20.62
N ILE A 151 20.89 19.87 -21.07
CA ILE A 151 21.09 21.30 -21.29
C ILE A 151 21.71 21.47 -22.67
N GLN A 152 21.14 22.33 -23.49
CA GLN A 152 21.71 22.70 -24.78
C GLN A 152 21.58 24.19 -25.00
N ASP A 153 22.65 24.83 -25.46
CA ASP A 153 22.73 26.29 -25.72
C ASP A 153 22.29 27.14 -24.50
N GLY A 154 22.54 26.65 -23.29
CA GLY A 154 22.13 27.31 -22.05
C GLY A 154 20.63 27.18 -21.70
N ALA A 155 19.86 26.39 -22.47
CA ALA A 155 18.46 26.06 -22.18
C ALA A 155 18.33 24.64 -21.63
N PRO A 156 17.81 24.45 -20.40
CA PRO A 156 17.52 23.13 -19.85
C PRO A 156 16.31 22.52 -20.58
N TYR A 157 16.35 21.20 -20.79
CA TYR A 157 15.21 20.46 -21.34
C TYR A 157 14.98 19.15 -20.59
N VAL A 158 13.72 18.70 -20.60
CA VAL A 158 13.31 17.40 -20.04
C VAL A 158 12.62 16.61 -21.11
N VAL A 159 12.96 15.33 -21.21
CA VAL A 159 12.40 14.38 -22.17
C VAL A 159 11.41 13.47 -21.47
N TYR A 160 10.20 13.43 -21.98
CA TYR A 160 9.08 12.65 -21.44
C TYR A 160 8.56 11.61 -22.41
N GLU A 161 7.78 10.66 -21.90
CA GLU A 161 6.92 9.84 -22.74
C GLU A 161 5.95 10.72 -23.55
N LEU A 162 5.77 10.40 -24.83
CA LEU A 162 4.77 11.08 -25.65
C LEU A 162 3.39 10.48 -25.37
N LEU A 163 2.46 11.32 -24.89
CA LEU A 163 1.10 10.91 -24.56
C LEU A 163 0.14 11.21 -25.73
N GLU A 164 -0.82 10.31 -25.94
CA GLU A 164 -1.94 10.52 -26.87
C GLU A 164 -3.24 10.66 -26.08
N GLY A 165 -3.92 11.81 -26.22
CA GLY A 165 -5.16 12.10 -25.48
C GLY A 165 -5.41 13.59 -25.35
N VAL A 166 -6.03 14.02 -24.25
CA VAL A 166 -6.39 15.41 -23.96
C VAL A 166 -6.17 15.72 -22.48
N THR A 167 -6.05 16.99 -22.13
CA THR A 167 -6.02 17.38 -20.70
C THR A 167 -7.37 17.15 -20.02
N LEU A 168 -7.37 16.98 -18.71
CA LEU A 168 -8.62 16.92 -17.95
C LEU A 168 -9.38 18.23 -18.05
N ARG A 169 -8.70 19.37 -18.20
CA ARG A 169 -9.31 20.68 -18.49
C ARG A 169 -10.13 20.67 -19.77
N ASP A 170 -9.59 20.11 -20.86
CA ASP A 170 -10.32 20.01 -22.12
C ASP A 170 -11.54 19.08 -22.03
N THR A 171 -11.44 18.06 -21.18
CA THR A 171 -12.56 17.18 -20.87
C THR A 171 -13.66 17.93 -20.09
N LEU A 172 -13.29 18.74 -19.10
CA LEU A 172 -14.21 19.51 -18.26
C LEU A 172 -14.87 20.68 -18.99
N ARG A 173 -14.25 21.26 -20.02
CA ARG A 173 -14.89 22.25 -20.90
C ARG A 173 -16.14 21.71 -21.59
N LYS A 174 -16.28 20.39 -21.72
CA LYS A 174 -17.47 19.72 -22.30
C LYS A 174 -18.58 19.50 -21.26
N GLY A 175 -18.36 19.85 -20.00
CA GLY A 175 -19.29 19.71 -18.88
C GLY A 175 -18.86 18.67 -17.85
N ALA A 176 -19.74 18.41 -16.88
CA ALA A 176 -19.51 17.44 -15.80
C ALA A 176 -19.26 16.02 -16.33
N ILE A 177 -18.39 15.30 -15.65
CA ILE A 177 -18.04 13.91 -15.98
C ILE A 177 -19.02 12.97 -15.25
N SER A 178 -19.37 11.83 -15.86
CA SER A 178 -20.23 10.84 -15.21
C SER A 178 -19.63 10.40 -13.87
N ARG A 179 -20.48 10.23 -12.84
CA ARG A 179 -20.09 9.86 -11.47
C ARG A 179 -19.04 8.74 -11.42
N ARG A 180 -19.30 7.63 -12.10
CA ARG A 180 -18.39 6.47 -12.10
C ARG A 180 -17.01 6.84 -12.64
N LYS A 181 -16.97 7.62 -13.73
CA LYS A 181 -15.74 8.02 -14.39
C LYS A 181 -14.97 9.05 -13.55
N ALA A 182 -15.67 9.99 -12.91
CA ALA A 182 -15.06 10.97 -12.01
C ALA A 182 -14.42 10.30 -10.77
N LEU A 183 -15.10 9.33 -10.15
CA LEU A 183 -14.54 8.55 -9.03
C LEU A 183 -13.34 7.70 -9.48
N GLU A 184 -13.41 7.08 -10.66
CA GLU A 184 -12.30 6.30 -11.21
C GLU A 184 -11.09 7.19 -11.51
N TYR A 185 -11.28 8.36 -12.08
CA TYR A 185 -10.21 9.33 -12.30
C TYR A 185 -9.62 9.84 -10.98
N GLY A 186 -10.48 10.18 -10.00
CA GLY A 186 -10.03 10.57 -8.67
C GLY A 186 -9.16 9.51 -7.99
N ARG A 187 -9.54 8.23 -8.10
CA ARG A 187 -8.78 7.09 -7.59
C ARG A 187 -7.41 6.97 -8.27
N GLN A 188 -7.34 7.12 -9.59
CA GLN A 188 -6.08 7.07 -10.34
C GLN A 188 -5.15 8.24 -9.96
N ILE A 189 -5.69 9.46 -9.78
CA ILE A 189 -4.93 10.63 -9.31
C ILE A 189 -4.36 10.34 -7.91
N ALA A 190 -5.21 9.86 -6.99
CA ALA A 190 -4.80 9.56 -5.63
C ALA A 190 -3.71 8.48 -5.57
N ASN A 191 -3.77 7.43 -6.41
CA ASN A 191 -2.72 6.42 -6.52
C ASN A 191 -1.39 6.99 -7.02
N GLY A 192 -1.42 7.85 -8.04
CA GLY A 192 -0.22 8.53 -8.53
C GLY A 192 0.41 9.43 -7.47
N LEU A 193 -0.40 10.20 -6.74
CA LEU A 193 0.07 11.04 -5.64
C LEU A 193 0.65 10.21 -4.49
N ALA A 194 0.02 9.08 -4.12
CA ALA A 194 0.55 8.20 -3.09
C ALA A 194 1.97 7.74 -3.41
N ALA A 195 2.22 7.29 -4.64
CA ALA A 195 3.54 6.87 -5.09
C ALA A 195 4.59 8.00 -5.06
N ALA A 196 4.20 9.27 -5.29
CA ALA A 196 5.07 10.42 -5.17
C ALA A 196 5.32 10.81 -3.70
N HIS A 197 4.27 10.84 -2.88
CA HIS A 197 4.33 11.16 -1.45
C HIS A 197 5.20 10.17 -0.67
N ASP A 198 5.18 8.88 -1.01
CA ASP A 198 6.06 7.85 -0.42
C ASP A 198 7.56 8.12 -0.67
N LYS A 199 7.88 8.89 -1.72
CA LYS A 199 9.24 9.37 -2.01
C LYS A 199 9.51 10.77 -1.47
N GLY A 200 8.60 11.32 -0.67
CA GLY A 200 8.69 12.68 -0.13
C GLY A 200 8.45 13.79 -1.17
N ILE A 201 7.90 13.46 -2.33
CA ILE A 201 7.63 14.40 -3.42
C ILE A 201 6.18 14.86 -3.34
N VAL A 202 5.95 16.16 -3.13
CA VAL A 202 4.63 16.81 -3.10
C VAL A 202 4.46 17.59 -4.41
N HIS A 203 3.28 17.49 -5.04
CA HIS A 203 3.02 18.12 -6.36
C HIS A 203 2.90 19.65 -6.27
N ARG A 204 2.21 20.17 -5.27
CA ARG A 204 2.04 21.62 -4.94
C ARG A 204 1.30 22.49 -5.95
N ASP A 205 1.01 22.01 -7.14
CA ASP A 205 0.27 22.74 -8.20
C ASP A 205 -0.66 21.80 -8.99
N LEU A 206 -1.38 20.93 -8.28
CA LEU A 206 -2.30 19.99 -8.92
C LEU A 206 -3.57 20.73 -9.37
N LYS A 207 -3.85 20.66 -10.68
CA LYS A 207 -4.99 21.28 -11.34
C LYS A 207 -5.35 20.48 -12.60
N PRO A 208 -6.55 20.66 -13.20
CA PRO A 208 -6.97 19.89 -14.36
C PRO A 208 -6.07 20.03 -15.61
N GLU A 209 -5.34 21.13 -15.73
CA GLU A 209 -4.32 21.35 -16.77
C GLU A 209 -3.12 20.40 -16.63
N ASN A 210 -2.78 20.01 -15.40
CA ASN A 210 -1.67 19.12 -15.07
C ASN A 210 -2.11 17.64 -14.95
N LEU A 211 -3.30 17.32 -15.44
CA LEU A 211 -3.85 15.97 -15.52
C LEU A 211 -4.20 15.62 -16.97
N PHE A 212 -3.63 14.56 -17.49
CA PHE A 212 -3.81 14.14 -18.87
C PHE A 212 -4.63 12.84 -18.92
N VAL A 213 -5.66 12.84 -19.79
CA VAL A 213 -6.51 11.68 -20.03
C VAL A 213 -6.05 11.03 -21.32
N THR A 214 -5.44 9.86 -21.22
CA THR A 214 -4.97 9.09 -22.37
C THR A 214 -6.14 8.47 -23.15
N ARG A 215 -5.92 8.03 -24.40
CA ARG A 215 -6.97 7.41 -25.24
C ARG A 215 -7.58 6.14 -24.63
N ASP A 216 -6.81 5.39 -23.86
CA ASP A 216 -7.28 4.21 -23.11
C ASP A 216 -7.99 4.54 -21.80
N GLY A 217 -8.18 5.83 -21.49
CA GLY A 217 -8.94 6.32 -20.33
C GLY A 217 -8.15 6.32 -19.02
N ARG A 218 -6.83 6.28 -19.06
CA ARG A 218 -5.98 6.46 -17.88
C ARG A 218 -5.70 7.93 -17.61
N ILE A 219 -5.50 8.26 -16.33
CA ILE A 219 -4.98 9.56 -15.92
C ILE A 219 -3.46 9.48 -15.76
N LYS A 220 -2.77 10.47 -16.31
CA LYS A 220 -1.35 10.75 -16.09
C LYS A 220 -1.20 12.11 -15.42
N ILE A 221 -0.50 12.15 -14.28
CA ILE A 221 -0.15 13.39 -13.59
C ILE A 221 1.09 13.96 -14.27
N LEU A 222 0.99 15.21 -14.69
CA LEU A 222 2.05 15.98 -15.36
C LEU A 222 2.74 16.89 -14.35
N ASP A 223 3.96 17.32 -14.65
CA ASP A 223 4.66 18.48 -14.07
C ASP A 223 4.65 18.58 -12.54
N PHE A 224 5.21 17.60 -11.84
CA PHE A 224 5.53 17.75 -10.42
C PHE A 224 6.46 18.96 -10.21
N GLY A 225 5.99 19.93 -9.49
CA GLY A 225 6.62 21.14 -8.88
C GLY A 225 7.93 21.75 -9.38
N LEU A 226 8.50 21.28 -10.49
CA LEU A 226 9.80 21.67 -11.05
C LEU A 226 10.01 23.20 -11.21
N ALA A 227 8.94 24.00 -11.15
CA ALA A 227 9.02 25.45 -11.42
C ALA A 227 8.86 26.35 -10.19
N LYS A 228 8.44 25.86 -9.02
CA LYS A 228 8.26 26.70 -7.81
C LYS A 228 9.54 26.94 -7.00
N LEU A 229 10.61 26.22 -7.28
CA LEU A 229 11.95 26.48 -6.69
C LEU A 229 12.54 27.85 -7.04
N THR A 230 11.99 28.52 -8.06
CA THR A 230 12.50 29.83 -8.47
C THR A 230 12.08 30.98 -7.54
N CYS A 231 11.10 30.77 -6.62
CA CYS A 231 10.60 31.84 -5.75
C CYS A 231 10.84 31.67 -4.23
N GLN A 232 11.33 30.53 -3.75
CA GLN A 232 11.45 30.29 -2.29
C GLN A 232 12.87 30.35 -1.70
N THR A 233 13.90 30.59 -2.47
CA THR A 233 15.24 30.80 -1.94
C THR A 233 15.66 32.27 -1.97
N SER A 234 14.88 33.12 -1.36
CA SER A 234 15.45 34.30 -0.70
C SER A 234 15.81 33.83 0.70
N THR A 235 17.04 33.41 0.86
CA THR A 235 17.71 33.20 2.13
C THR A 235 17.71 34.51 2.91
N CYS A 236 16.70 34.75 3.73
CA CYS A 236 16.79 35.68 4.84
C CYS A 236 17.34 34.90 6.04
N GLY A 237 18.65 34.89 6.21
CA GLY A 237 19.26 34.71 7.52
C GLY A 237 18.74 35.76 8.51
N PRO A 238 18.79 35.49 9.82
CA PRO A 238 18.21 36.38 10.85
C PRO A 238 18.81 37.80 10.89
N GLU A 239 19.88 38.09 10.13
CA GLU A 239 20.58 39.39 10.16
C GLU A 239 20.10 40.44 9.14
N ASN A 240 19.16 40.12 8.22
CA ASN A 240 18.70 41.08 7.20
C ASN A 240 17.22 41.48 7.34
N ARG A 241 16.62 41.39 8.54
CA ARG A 241 15.27 41.84 8.79
C ARG A 241 15.05 43.35 8.88
N GLU A 242 16.14 44.16 9.02
CA GLU A 242 16.04 45.62 9.19
C GLU A 242 16.05 46.43 7.88
N ALA A 243 16.23 45.77 6.71
CA ALA A 243 16.28 46.48 5.41
C ALA A 243 14.96 46.36 4.60
N ALA A 244 13.95 45.61 5.08
CA ALA A 244 12.71 45.34 4.34
C ALA A 244 11.54 46.25 4.70
N ASP A 245 11.69 47.20 5.67
CA ASP A 245 10.58 48.05 6.18
C ASP A 245 10.40 49.36 5.42
N SER A 246 11.00 49.55 4.24
CA SER A 246 10.86 50.86 3.55
C SER A 246 10.25 50.82 2.15
N ASN A 247 9.52 49.77 1.74
CA ASN A 247 8.74 49.81 0.51
C ASN A 247 7.31 49.32 0.74
N GLN A 248 6.47 50.22 1.15
CA GLN A 248 4.98 50.07 1.18
C GLN A 248 4.44 50.10 -0.27
N ASN A 249 4.54 48.99 -0.99
CA ASN A 249 3.69 48.63 -2.14
C ASN A 249 4.08 47.24 -2.65
N GLY A 250 4.00 46.23 -1.77
CA GLY A 250 4.21 44.84 -2.10
C GLY A 250 2.99 44.23 -2.76
N SER A 251 2.87 44.32 -4.08
CA SER A 251 1.97 43.46 -4.86
C SER A 251 2.43 42.01 -4.73
N TRP A 252 1.72 41.21 -3.95
CA TRP A 252 1.90 39.76 -3.90
C TRP A 252 1.42 39.17 -5.23
N THR A 253 2.35 38.85 -6.12
CA THR A 253 2.01 38.09 -7.35
C THR A 253 1.71 36.66 -6.95
N VAL A 254 0.42 36.33 -6.78
CA VAL A 254 -0.06 34.96 -6.55
C VAL A 254 0.19 34.16 -7.83
N LEU A 255 1.29 33.39 -7.87
CA LEU A 255 1.61 32.51 -8.97
C LEU A 255 0.80 31.20 -8.87
N GLY A 256 -0.24 31.04 -9.67
CA GLY A 256 -1.07 29.84 -9.76
C GLY A 256 -2.54 30.15 -10.03
N THR A 257 -3.36 29.11 -10.30
CA THR A 257 -4.81 29.23 -10.53
C THR A 257 -5.55 29.23 -9.19
N PRO A 258 -6.09 30.38 -8.71
CA PRO A 258 -6.51 30.55 -7.31
C PRO A 258 -7.55 29.54 -6.82
N GLY A 259 -8.43 29.05 -7.69
CA GLY A 259 -9.56 28.20 -7.32
C GLY A 259 -9.19 26.74 -6.91
N TYR A 260 -7.92 26.33 -7.05
CA TYR A 260 -7.45 25.01 -6.63
C TYR A 260 -6.42 25.07 -5.51
N MET A 261 -5.87 26.24 -5.18
CA MET A 261 -4.86 26.39 -4.12
C MET A 261 -5.44 26.04 -2.77
N ALA A 262 -4.68 25.33 -1.94
CA ALA A 262 -5.08 25.04 -0.57
C ALA A 262 -4.90 26.27 0.35
N PRO A 263 -5.70 26.40 1.43
CA PRO A 263 -5.63 27.53 2.36
C PRO A 263 -4.22 27.79 2.94
N GLU A 264 -3.47 26.75 3.26
CA GLU A 264 -2.08 26.86 3.78
C GLU A 264 -1.10 27.43 2.75
N GLN A 265 -1.31 27.17 1.44
CA GLN A 265 -0.51 27.78 0.38
C GLN A 265 -0.74 29.31 0.32
N LEU A 266 -1.98 29.73 0.48
CA LEU A 266 -2.35 31.14 0.47
C LEU A 266 -1.89 31.89 1.72
N ARG A 267 -1.82 31.21 2.86
CA ARG A 267 -1.34 31.77 4.14
C ARG A 267 0.19 31.72 4.28
N GLY A 268 0.93 31.16 3.32
CA GLY A 268 2.37 30.96 3.43
C GLY A 268 2.78 29.94 4.51
N GLY A 269 1.88 29.01 4.83
CA GLY A 269 2.09 27.97 5.82
C GLY A 269 2.91 26.78 5.29
N VAL A 270 3.07 25.74 6.12
CA VAL A 270 3.77 24.50 5.72
C VAL A 270 2.97 23.76 4.67
N VAL A 271 3.56 23.50 3.52
CA VAL A 271 2.97 22.78 2.38
C VAL A 271 3.49 21.33 2.41
N ASP A 272 2.59 20.38 2.67
CA ASP A 272 2.87 18.95 2.70
C ASP A 272 1.90 18.16 1.80
N GLN A 273 1.92 16.83 1.89
CA GLN A 273 1.07 15.94 1.09
C GLN A 273 -0.45 16.26 1.19
N ARG A 274 -0.91 16.82 2.32
CA ARG A 274 -2.33 17.18 2.55
C ARG A 274 -2.79 18.36 1.71
N THR A 275 -1.86 19.15 1.21
CA THR A 275 -2.12 20.22 0.22
C THR A 275 -2.61 19.61 -1.09
N ASP A 276 -1.94 18.57 -1.61
CA ASP A 276 -2.36 17.88 -2.84
C ASP A 276 -3.74 17.22 -2.67
N LEU A 277 -4.08 16.74 -1.46
CA LEU A 277 -5.39 16.15 -1.17
C LEU A 277 -6.53 17.16 -1.23
N PHE A 278 -6.29 18.42 -0.82
CA PHE A 278 -7.23 19.51 -1.02
C PHE A 278 -7.45 19.79 -2.51
N ASN A 279 -6.36 19.83 -3.29
CA ASN A 279 -6.42 20.05 -4.74
C ASN A 279 -7.23 18.92 -5.43
N VAL A 280 -7.00 17.64 -5.05
CA VAL A 280 -7.81 16.50 -5.54
C VAL A 280 -9.29 16.68 -5.21
N GLY A 281 -9.61 17.14 -3.99
CA GLY A 281 -10.99 17.43 -3.58
C GLY A 281 -11.65 18.48 -4.47
N ALA A 282 -10.94 19.57 -4.79
CA ALA A 282 -11.44 20.63 -5.66
C ALA A 282 -11.64 20.13 -7.11
N ILE A 283 -10.71 19.33 -7.64
CA ILE A 283 -10.80 18.72 -8.97
C ILE A 283 -11.95 17.71 -9.04
N LEU A 284 -12.09 16.86 -8.03
CA LEU A 284 -13.17 15.87 -7.96
C LEU A 284 -14.55 16.55 -7.87
N TYR A 285 -14.67 17.63 -7.10
CA TYR A 285 -15.86 18.42 -7.04
C TYR A 285 -16.23 18.98 -8.43
N GLU A 286 -15.26 19.55 -9.16
CA GLU A 286 -15.50 20.09 -10.49
C GLU A 286 -15.81 18.96 -11.52
N MET A 287 -15.15 17.81 -11.45
CA MET A 287 -15.49 16.65 -12.29
C MET A 287 -16.94 16.22 -12.14
N LEU A 288 -17.45 16.23 -10.91
CA LEU A 288 -18.80 15.78 -10.58
C LEU A 288 -19.89 16.80 -10.87
N THR A 289 -19.59 18.09 -10.76
CA THR A 289 -20.57 19.19 -10.86
C THR A 289 -20.45 20.00 -12.14
N GLY A 290 -19.29 19.98 -12.79
CA GLY A 290 -18.93 20.89 -13.87
C GLY A 290 -18.59 22.29 -13.39
N GLN A 291 -18.43 22.51 -12.08
CA GLN A 291 -18.26 23.83 -11.46
C GLN A 291 -17.24 23.75 -10.33
N ARG A 292 -16.46 24.82 -10.10
CA ARG A 292 -15.48 24.89 -9.01
C ARG A 292 -16.17 25.01 -7.63
N PRO A 293 -15.57 24.42 -6.56
CA PRO A 293 -16.15 24.49 -5.21
C PRO A 293 -16.15 25.90 -4.59
N PHE A 294 -15.22 26.75 -4.98
CA PHE A 294 -15.07 28.12 -4.51
C PHE A 294 -15.13 29.10 -5.70
N ARG A 295 -15.97 30.12 -5.61
CA ARG A 295 -16.24 31.06 -6.69
C ARG A 295 -16.22 32.50 -6.19
N GLY A 296 -16.03 33.43 -7.08
CA GLY A 296 -16.09 34.85 -6.87
C GLY A 296 -16.05 35.60 -8.19
N SER A 297 -16.48 36.84 -8.20
CA SER A 297 -16.44 37.74 -9.35
C SER A 297 -15.03 38.32 -9.60
N SER A 298 -14.14 38.19 -8.60
CA SER A 298 -12.74 38.63 -8.66
C SER A 298 -11.79 37.58 -8.07
N THR A 299 -10.50 37.65 -8.43
CA THR A 299 -9.46 36.82 -7.84
C THR A 299 -9.43 36.93 -6.33
N THR A 300 -9.61 38.13 -5.77
CA THR A 300 -9.64 38.38 -4.34
C THR A 300 -10.81 37.68 -3.65
N GLU A 301 -11.97 37.65 -4.27
CA GLU A 301 -13.14 36.95 -3.74
C GLU A 301 -12.94 35.45 -3.77
N ILE A 302 -12.35 34.89 -4.83
CA ILE A 302 -12.03 33.47 -4.92
C ILE A 302 -11.01 33.09 -3.83
N LEU A 303 -9.98 33.91 -3.60
CA LEU A 303 -9.01 33.70 -2.54
C LEU A 303 -9.65 33.72 -1.16
N ASN A 304 -10.56 34.69 -0.91
CA ASN A 304 -11.30 34.78 0.34
C ASN A 304 -12.20 33.55 0.55
N ALA A 305 -12.89 33.09 -0.50
CA ALA A 305 -13.75 31.90 -0.44
C ALA A 305 -12.93 30.64 -0.13
N VAL A 306 -11.75 30.47 -0.74
CA VAL A 306 -10.84 29.34 -0.41
C VAL A 306 -10.40 29.41 1.04
N LEU A 307 -10.15 30.59 1.59
CA LEU A 307 -9.64 30.75 2.96
C LEU A 307 -10.71 30.57 4.04
N ASN A 308 -11.95 31.02 3.77
CA ASN A 308 -12.93 31.24 4.82
C ASN A 308 -14.29 30.56 4.57
N ASP A 309 -14.72 30.37 3.31
CA ASP A 309 -16.07 29.91 3.02
C ASP A 309 -16.10 28.37 2.87
N ASP A 310 -17.23 27.78 3.24
CA ASP A 310 -17.47 26.35 2.94
C ASP A 310 -17.68 26.15 1.43
N PRO A 311 -17.32 24.98 0.90
CA PRO A 311 -17.60 24.66 -0.50
C PRO A 311 -19.12 24.72 -0.74
N ILE A 312 -19.53 25.25 -1.90
CA ILE A 312 -20.95 25.38 -2.28
C ILE A 312 -21.65 24.02 -2.10
N GLU A 313 -22.77 24.02 -1.37
CA GLU A 313 -23.48 22.77 -1.11
C GLU A 313 -24.00 22.14 -2.42
N LEU A 314 -23.75 20.84 -2.60
CA LEU A 314 -24.12 20.08 -3.80
C LEU A 314 -25.64 20.14 -4.08
N GLN A 315 -26.46 20.37 -3.05
CA GLN A 315 -27.92 20.50 -3.17
C GLN A 315 -28.32 21.82 -3.83
N GLU A 316 -27.56 22.90 -3.63
CA GLU A 316 -27.80 24.20 -4.24
C GLU A 316 -27.58 24.21 -5.76
N ILE A 317 -26.76 23.28 -6.25
CA ILE A 317 -26.45 23.15 -7.68
C ILE A 317 -27.44 22.20 -8.40
N GLY A 318 -28.42 21.65 -7.67
CA GLY A 318 -29.41 20.72 -8.24
C GLY A 318 -28.91 19.31 -8.52
N VAL A 319 -27.71 18.98 -8.09
CA VAL A 319 -27.09 17.66 -8.31
C VAL A 319 -27.32 16.79 -7.06
N LYS A 320 -28.09 15.71 -7.20
CA LYS A 320 -28.31 14.73 -6.12
C LYS A 320 -27.16 13.71 -6.08
N PHE A 321 -26.25 13.90 -5.12
CA PHE A 321 -25.25 12.88 -4.79
C PHE A 321 -25.65 12.08 -3.55
N ASP A 322 -25.11 10.83 -3.49
CA ASP A 322 -25.23 10.03 -2.28
C ASP A 322 -24.42 10.66 -1.14
N ALA A 323 -24.91 10.55 0.08
CA ALA A 323 -24.26 11.09 1.29
C ALA A 323 -22.75 10.71 1.44
N PRO A 324 -22.28 9.53 1.00
CA PRO A 324 -20.86 9.17 1.03
C PRO A 324 -19.96 10.07 0.19
N ILE A 325 -20.39 10.46 -1.04
CA ILE A 325 -19.60 11.35 -1.91
C ILE A 325 -19.50 12.75 -1.32
N ALA A 326 -20.63 13.29 -0.83
CA ALA A 326 -20.64 14.60 -0.19
C ALA A 326 -19.70 14.65 1.03
N ARG A 327 -19.65 13.56 1.81
CA ARG A 327 -18.76 13.43 2.96
C ARG A 327 -17.29 13.39 2.56
N LEU A 328 -16.94 12.63 1.52
CA LEU A 328 -15.59 12.53 0.98
C LEU A 328 -15.11 13.92 0.49
N LEU A 329 -15.91 14.61 -0.32
CA LEU A 329 -15.59 15.95 -0.82
C LEU A 329 -15.38 16.95 0.32
N ARG A 330 -16.29 16.99 1.31
CA ARG A 330 -16.15 17.86 2.48
C ARG A 330 -14.84 17.59 3.20
N ARG A 331 -14.48 16.32 3.44
CA ARG A 331 -13.23 15.95 4.11
C ARG A 331 -11.98 16.35 3.33
N CYS A 332 -11.98 16.26 2.01
CA CYS A 332 -10.88 16.77 1.19
C CYS A 332 -10.74 18.30 1.30
N LEU A 333 -11.87 19.04 1.33
CA LEU A 333 -11.93 20.48 1.26
C LEU A 333 -11.93 21.18 2.62
N GLU A 334 -11.67 20.46 3.72
CA GLU A 334 -11.50 21.03 5.06
C GLU A 334 -10.38 22.08 5.06
N LYS A 335 -10.61 23.19 5.75
CA LYS A 335 -9.65 24.31 5.80
C LYS A 335 -8.43 23.98 6.62
N ASN A 336 -8.60 23.20 7.69
CA ASN A 336 -7.52 22.70 8.54
C ASN A 336 -6.93 21.43 7.93
N PRO A 337 -5.64 21.40 7.55
CA PRO A 337 -5.01 20.19 7.00
C PRO A 337 -5.10 18.95 7.91
N ALA A 338 -5.20 19.14 9.24
CA ALA A 338 -5.29 18.01 10.18
C ALA A 338 -6.65 17.29 10.12
N GLU A 339 -7.68 17.92 9.57
CA GLU A 339 -9.04 17.37 9.46
C GLU A 339 -9.30 16.69 8.10
N ARG A 340 -8.39 16.84 7.15
CA ARG A 340 -8.42 16.20 5.83
C ARG A 340 -8.03 14.72 5.90
N PHE A 341 -8.04 14.05 4.76
CA PHE A 341 -7.29 12.79 4.61
C PHE A 341 -5.82 13.04 4.92
N GLN A 342 -5.16 12.09 5.57
CA GLN A 342 -3.75 12.24 5.93
C GLN A 342 -2.81 11.60 4.90
N SER A 343 -3.31 10.73 4.03
CA SER A 343 -2.56 10.16 2.91
C SER A 343 -3.41 10.10 1.63
N ALA A 344 -2.75 10.13 0.47
CA ALA A 344 -3.40 9.96 -0.82
C ALA A 344 -3.91 8.51 -1.00
N LEU A 345 -3.29 7.56 -0.33
CA LEU A 345 -3.71 6.17 -0.33
C LEU A 345 -5.07 6.00 0.35
N ASP A 346 -5.30 6.64 1.51
CA ASP A 346 -6.60 6.60 2.20
C ASP A 346 -7.72 7.17 1.33
N LEU A 347 -7.44 8.27 0.62
CA LEU A 347 -8.39 8.85 -0.34
C LEU A 347 -8.69 7.89 -1.49
N SER A 348 -7.68 7.18 -2.01
CA SER A 348 -7.86 6.19 -3.07
C SER A 348 -8.77 5.04 -2.64
N PHE A 349 -8.62 4.53 -1.42
CA PHE A 349 -9.46 3.48 -0.86
C PHE A 349 -10.91 3.91 -0.69
N ASP A 350 -11.15 5.11 -0.16
CA ASP A 350 -12.50 5.64 -0.02
C ASP A 350 -13.19 5.79 -1.39
N LEU A 351 -12.45 6.25 -2.41
CA LEU A 351 -12.95 6.34 -3.78
C LEU A 351 -13.26 4.98 -4.41
N GLU A 352 -12.43 3.95 -4.15
CA GLU A 352 -12.66 2.59 -4.62
C GLU A 352 -13.92 1.98 -4.00
N GLY A 353 -14.15 2.20 -2.70
CA GLY A 353 -15.36 1.79 -2.01
C GLY A 353 -16.65 2.37 -2.62
N LEU A 354 -16.56 3.58 -3.20
CA LEU A 354 -17.69 4.24 -3.87
C LEU A 354 -17.94 3.76 -5.31
N LEU A 355 -17.01 3.03 -5.90
CA LEU A 355 -17.13 2.43 -7.24
C LEU A 355 -17.85 1.09 -7.25
N ILE A 356 -17.94 0.40 -6.11
CA ILE A 356 -18.63 -0.89 -5.96
C ILE A 356 -20.14 -0.65 -6.00
N PRO A 357 -20.92 -1.29 -6.90
CA PRO A 357 -22.37 -1.13 -6.90
C PRO A 357 -22.97 -1.73 -5.61
N TYR A 358 -23.66 -0.92 -4.84
CA TYR A 358 -24.49 -1.39 -3.74
C TYR A 358 -25.83 -1.88 -4.31
N ASP A 359 -25.97 -3.18 -4.54
CA ASP A 359 -27.25 -3.82 -4.84
C ASP A 359 -28.10 -3.90 -3.56
N GLY A 360 -28.81 -2.84 -3.26
CA GLY A 360 -29.81 -2.83 -2.20
C GLY A 360 -30.98 -3.77 -2.54
N PRO A 361 -31.65 -4.36 -1.53
CA PRO A 361 -32.72 -5.29 -1.75
C PRO A 361 -33.88 -4.68 -2.56
N PRO A 362 -34.55 -5.45 -3.43
CA PRO A 362 -35.58 -4.94 -4.34
C PRO A 362 -36.79 -4.40 -3.57
N ARG A 363 -37.15 -3.14 -3.87
CA ARG A 363 -38.31 -2.49 -3.30
C ARG A 363 -39.61 -3.11 -3.87
N PRO A 364 -40.57 -3.60 -3.05
CA PRO A 364 -41.84 -4.10 -3.54
C PRO A 364 -42.67 -2.95 -4.12
N ARG A 365 -43.17 -3.18 -5.35
CA ARG A 365 -44.13 -2.28 -6.00
C ARG A 365 -45.51 -2.49 -5.42
N TRP A 366 -46.01 -1.56 -4.62
CA TRP A 366 -47.40 -1.54 -4.14
C TRP A 366 -48.29 -0.74 -5.11
N LYS A 367 -49.33 -1.39 -5.63
CA LYS A 367 -50.40 -0.74 -6.40
C LYS A 367 -51.32 -0.01 -5.41
N LYS A 368 -51.67 1.23 -5.73
CA LYS A 368 -52.59 2.08 -4.94
C LYS A 368 -54.04 1.58 -5.04
N PRO A 369 -54.78 1.52 -3.92
CA PRO A 369 -56.24 1.78 -3.95
C PRO A 369 -56.53 3.10 -3.24
N ARG A 370 -57.37 3.89 -3.90
CA ARG A 370 -57.95 5.13 -3.35
C ARG A 370 -59.14 4.69 -2.51
N ILE A 371 -59.17 4.98 -1.21
CA ILE A 371 -60.30 5.24 -0.27
C ILE A 371 -59.75 4.93 1.13
N ALA A 372 -59.49 5.94 1.91
CA ALA A 372 -59.34 6.01 3.38
C ALA A 372 -58.46 7.18 3.86
N VAL A 373 -58.58 8.36 3.21
CA VAL A 373 -57.59 9.44 3.44
C VAL A 373 -57.92 10.34 4.64
N ALA A 374 -59.12 10.27 5.22
CA ALA A 374 -59.52 11.17 6.29
C ALA A 374 -59.32 10.61 7.73
N VAL A 375 -59.38 9.34 7.94
CA VAL A 375 -59.11 8.73 9.26
C VAL A 375 -57.62 8.42 9.46
N ALA A 376 -56.88 8.21 8.38
CA ALA A 376 -55.45 8.04 8.40
C ALA A 376 -54.65 9.32 8.73
N ALA A 377 -55.17 10.51 8.42
CA ALA A 377 -54.51 11.77 8.68
C ALA A 377 -54.46 12.13 10.19
N ALA A 378 -55.52 11.81 10.96
CA ALA A 378 -55.52 12.08 12.40
C ALA A 378 -54.70 11.06 13.21
N VAL A 379 -54.65 9.80 12.76
CA VAL A 379 -53.76 8.75 13.32
C VAL A 379 -52.32 8.97 12.88
N ALA A 380 -52.07 9.45 11.65
CA ALA A 380 -50.74 9.83 11.17
C ALA A 380 -50.17 11.02 11.88
N LEU A 381 -50.99 12.01 12.29
CA LEU A 381 -50.53 13.16 13.10
C LEU A 381 -50.19 12.79 14.57
N LEU A 382 -50.91 11.82 15.16
CA LEU A 382 -50.57 11.28 16.48
C LEU A 382 -49.37 10.32 16.45
N ILE A 383 -49.19 9.55 15.36
CA ILE A 383 -47.99 8.75 15.12
C ILE A 383 -46.82 9.63 14.74
N ALA A 384 -47.02 10.73 13.96
CA ALA A 384 -45.95 11.66 13.65
C ALA A 384 -45.51 12.47 14.89
N ALA A 385 -46.42 12.86 15.80
CA ALA A 385 -46.04 13.48 17.06
C ALA A 385 -45.37 12.55 18.05
N SER A 386 -45.72 11.25 18.06
CA SER A 386 -45.02 10.24 18.85
C SER A 386 -43.73 9.79 18.17
N ALA A 387 -43.65 9.77 16.83
CA ALA A 387 -42.45 9.51 16.07
C ALA A 387 -41.48 10.72 16.14
N PHE A 388 -41.98 11.98 16.14
CA PHE A 388 -41.16 13.18 16.33
C PHE A 388 -40.57 13.23 17.74
N ARG A 389 -41.30 12.79 18.79
CA ARG A 389 -40.70 12.59 20.13
C ARG A 389 -39.72 11.39 20.22
N ARG A 390 -39.80 10.41 19.31
CA ARG A 390 -38.79 9.34 19.17
C ARG A 390 -37.69 9.72 18.21
N PHE A 391 -37.87 10.64 17.28
CA PHE A 391 -36.84 11.13 16.34
C PHE A 391 -35.86 12.12 16.99
N ASP A 392 -36.27 12.85 18.04
CA ASP A 392 -35.35 13.64 18.87
C ASP A 392 -34.43 12.79 19.75
N SER A 393 -34.59 11.47 19.78
CA SER A 393 -33.67 10.51 20.37
C SER A 393 -32.89 9.69 19.35
N ILE A 394 -32.66 10.16 18.12
CA ILE A 394 -31.52 9.71 17.32
C ILE A 394 -30.31 10.31 18.02
N GLN A 395 -29.88 9.63 19.08
CA GLN A 395 -28.58 9.82 19.67
C GLN A 395 -27.58 9.78 18.54
N SER A 396 -26.97 10.89 18.22
CA SER A 396 -25.76 10.99 17.46
C SER A 396 -24.75 10.12 18.23
N TYR A 397 -24.60 8.87 17.80
CA TYR A 397 -23.60 7.99 18.40
C TYR A 397 -22.25 8.67 18.25
N PRO A 398 -21.49 8.86 19.34
CA PRO A 398 -20.18 9.45 19.25
C PRO A 398 -19.34 8.61 18.28
N LYS A 399 -18.65 9.30 17.37
CA LYS A 399 -17.77 8.64 16.40
C LYS A 399 -16.69 7.84 17.12
N PRO A 400 -16.23 6.68 16.57
CA PRO A 400 -15.09 5.97 17.12
C PRO A 400 -13.88 6.89 17.21
N THR A 401 -13.22 6.90 18.36
CA THR A 401 -11.98 7.66 18.57
C THR A 401 -10.84 6.71 18.82
N PHE A 402 -9.76 6.88 18.03
CA PHE A 402 -8.58 6.06 18.10
C PHE A 402 -7.48 6.79 18.87
N ARG A 403 -6.91 6.13 19.87
CA ARG A 403 -5.80 6.64 20.67
C ARG A 403 -4.66 5.63 20.63
N ARG A 404 -3.54 6.05 20.09
CA ARG A 404 -2.33 5.23 20.04
C ARG A 404 -1.72 5.12 21.45
N LEU A 405 -1.35 3.90 21.84
CA LEU A 405 -0.77 3.59 23.15
C LEU A 405 0.74 3.31 23.11
N THR A 406 1.29 2.98 21.94
CA THR A 406 2.71 2.59 21.78
C THR A 406 3.39 3.40 20.69
N TYR A 407 4.67 3.77 20.90
CA TYR A 407 5.41 4.66 20.00
C TYR A 407 6.81 4.13 19.60
N ARG A 408 7.17 2.92 20.01
CA ARG A 408 8.43 2.26 19.64
C ARG A 408 8.24 1.37 18.43
N ALA A 409 9.33 1.13 17.68
CA ALA A 409 9.33 0.23 16.53
C ALA A 409 9.57 -1.23 16.98
N GLY A 410 8.70 -2.14 16.57
CA GLY A 410 8.81 -3.56 16.89
C GLY A 410 7.49 -4.31 16.72
N VAL A 411 7.43 -5.52 17.29
CA VAL A 411 6.29 -6.42 17.21
C VAL A 411 5.60 -6.53 18.54
N ILE A 412 4.31 -6.23 18.60
CA ILE A 412 3.45 -6.49 19.74
C ILE A 412 2.75 -7.83 19.50
N THR A 413 2.89 -8.77 20.43
CA THR A 413 2.36 -10.12 20.29
C THR A 413 0.97 -10.29 20.90
N GLY A 414 0.58 -9.43 21.86
CA GLY A 414 -0.74 -9.44 22.48
C GLY A 414 -0.92 -8.29 23.46
N ALA A 415 -2.15 -7.91 23.72
CA ALA A 415 -2.50 -6.84 24.67
C ALA A 415 -3.78 -7.14 25.43
N ARG A 416 -3.83 -6.79 26.74
CA ARG A 416 -4.94 -7.02 27.66
C ARG A 416 -5.16 -5.82 28.55
N PHE A 417 -6.40 -5.57 28.94
CA PHE A 417 -6.71 -4.58 29.95
C PHE A 417 -6.29 -5.06 31.35
N SER A 418 -5.88 -4.14 32.21
CA SER A 418 -5.82 -4.38 33.64
C SER A 418 -7.22 -4.57 34.21
N PRO A 419 -7.39 -5.23 35.37
CA PRO A 419 -8.68 -5.49 36.01
C PRO A 419 -9.51 -4.21 36.26
N ASP A 420 -8.84 -3.10 36.57
CA ASP A 420 -9.43 -1.78 36.81
C ASP A 420 -9.71 -1.00 35.51
N GLY A 421 -9.29 -1.51 34.35
CA GLY A 421 -9.42 -0.88 33.05
C GLY A 421 -8.63 0.41 32.89
N GLN A 422 -7.71 0.77 33.80
CA GLN A 422 -6.94 2.02 33.72
C GLN A 422 -5.57 1.86 33.06
N SER A 423 -5.13 0.62 32.88
CA SER A 423 -3.86 0.29 32.23
C SER A 423 -4.04 -0.81 31.21
N VAL A 424 -3.08 -0.93 30.30
CA VAL A 424 -2.98 -2.03 29.35
C VAL A 424 -1.67 -2.74 29.58
N ILE A 425 -1.74 -4.07 29.68
CA ILE A 425 -0.59 -4.97 29.77
C ILE A 425 -0.40 -5.56 28.37
N TYR A 426 0.81 -5.47 27.82
CA TYR A 426 1.08 -5.96 26.48
C TYR A 426 2.47 -6.57 26.40
N SER A 427 2.69 -7.45 25.43
CA SER A 427 3.98 -8.06 25.15
C SER A 427 4.54 -7.53 23.85
N ALA A 428 5.83 -7.19 23.83
CA ALA A 428 6.46 -6.66 22.63
C ALA A 428 7.94 -7.05 22.52
N ALA A 429 8.38 -7.25 21.27
CA ALA A 429 9.78 -7.34 20.87
C ALA A 429 10.20 -5.98 20.29
N TRP A 430 10.78 -5.12 21.10
CA TRP A 430 11.24 -3.81 20.69
C TRP A 430 12.68 -3.85 20.22
N ASP A 431 12.99 -3.12 19.14
CA ASP A 431 14.37 -2.90 18.67
C ASP A 431 15.13 -4.22 18.37
N GLY A 432 14.41 -5.27 17.93
CA GLY A 432 14.98 -6.61 17.67
C GLY A 432 15.36 -7.42 18.92
N LYS A 433 14.94 -6.99 20.13
CA LYS A 433 15.15 -7.72 21.37
C LYS A 433 14.10 -8.84 21.56
N PRO A 434 14.35 -9.83 22.42
CA PRO A 434 13.35 -10.83 22.79
C PRO A 434 12.04 -10.19 23.28
N VAL A 435 10.93 -10.94 23.19
CA VAL A 435 9.62 -10.50 23.70
C VAL A 435 9.67 -10.24 25.20
N GLU A 436 9.19 -9.08 25.62
CA GLU A 436 9.07 -8.69 27.03
C GLU A 436 7.65 -8.16 27.31
N PRO A 437 7.07 -8.42 28.48
CA PRO A 437 5.82 -7.83 28.90
C PRO A 437 6.01 -6.42 29.46
N PHE A 438 5.10 -5.53 29.09
CA PHE A 438 5.05 -4.13 29.48
C PHE A 438 3.68 -3.77 30.06
N THR A 439 3.64 -2.72 30.86
CA THR A 439 2.40 -2.06 31.26
C THR A 439 2.44 -0.60 30.85
N THR A 440 1.31 -0.08 30.33
CA THR A 440 1.12 1.33 29.99
C THR A 440 -0.19 1.83 30.58
N ARG A 441 -0.20 3.03 31.16
CA ARG A 441 -1.41 3.66 31.66
C ARG A 441 -2.18 4.34 30.54
N ILE A 442 -3.48 4.15 30.48
CA ILE A 442 -4.32 4.82 29.49
C ILE A 442 -4.28 6.34 29.73
N GLY A 443 -3.78 7.07 28.71
CA GLY A 443 -3.56 8.52 28.80
C GLY A 443 -2.16 8.96 29.21
N GLY A 444 -1.26 8.01 29.55
CA GLY A 444 0.17 8.27 29.75
C GLY A 444 1.00 7.84 28.55
N PRO A 445 2.10 8.54 28.23
CA PRO A 445 2.98 8.18 27.11
C PRO A 445 3.98 7.07 27.47
N GLU A 446 4.14 6.73 28.76
CA GLU A 446 5.18 5.84 29.25
C GLU A 446 4.70 4.40 29.34
N SER A 447 5.53 3.48 28.83
CA SER A 447 5.41 2.06 29.04
C SER A 447 6.55 1.55 29.93
N ARG A 448 6.23 0.71 30.92
CA ARG A 448 7.19 0.15 31.88
C ARG A 448 7.31 -1.36 31.67
N PRO A 449 8.52 -1.91 31.58
CA PRO A 449 8.72 -3.35 31.50
C PRO A 449 8.35 -4.00 32.85
N LEU A 450 7.84 -5.23 32.79
CA LEU A 450 7.57 -6.04 33.99
C LEU A 450 8.81 -6.83 34.47
N GLY A 451 9.95 -6.67 33.81
CA GLY A 451 11.23 -7.27 34.22
C GLY A 451 11.38 -8.76 33.90
N LEU A 452 10.64 -9.25 32.90
CA LEU A 452 10.74 -10.63 32.40
C LEU A 452 11.22 -10.58 30.95
N THR A 453 12.24 -11.37 30.61
CA THR A 453 12.75 -11.54 29.26
C THR A 453 12.21 -12.84 28.64
N SER A 454 12.04 -12.87 27.31
CA SER A 454 11.47 -14.00 26.56
C SER A 454 10.13 -14.48 27.16
N ALA A 455 9.25 -13.51 27.49
CA ALA A 455 7.95 -13.78 28.08
C ALA A 455 6.82 -13.02 27.37
N GLY A 456 5.72 -13.72 27.08
CA GLY A 456 4.52 -13.17 26.45
C GLY A 456 3.32 -13.17 27.40
N VAL A 457 2.46 -12.14 27.33
CA VAL A 457 1.20 -12.08 28.08
C VAL A 457 0.11 -12.80 27.31
N LEU A 458 -0.47 -13.85 27.87
CA LEU A 458 -1.60 -14.58 27.30
C LEU A 458 -2.95 -13.98 27.77
N ALA A 459 -3.10 -13.79 29.09
CA ALA A 459 -4.32 -13.27 29.68
C ALA A 459 -4.09 -12.58 31.03
N VAL A 460 -5.04 -11.73 31.42
CA VAL A 460 -5.08 -11.05 32.73
C VAL A 460 -6.38 -11.41 33.43
N SER A 461 -6.30 -11.95 34.65
CA SER A 461 -7.50 -12.30 35.43
C SER A 461 -8.15 -11.10 36.10
N SER A 462 -9.46 -11.18 36.38
CA SER A 462 -10.19 -10.17 37.17
C SER A 462 -9.62 -9.97 38.59
N ALA A 463 -8.85 -10.92 39.11
CA ALA A 463 -8.18 -10.86 40.42
C ALA A 463 -6.75 -10.26 40.34
N GLY A 464 -6.27 -9.84 39.17
CA GLY A 464 -4.94 -9.26 38.98
C GLY A 464 -3.83 -10.31 38.90
N GLU A 465 -4.10 -11.47 38.33
CA GLU A 465 -3.08 -12.49 38.04
C GLU A 465 -2.85 -12.58 36.51
N LEU A 466 -1.59 -12.64 36.12
CA LEU A 466 -1.16 -12.80 34.73
C LEU A 466 -1.02 -14.28 34.38
N ALA A 467 -1.51 -14.67 33.21
CA ALA A 467 -1.10 -15.88 32.51
C ALA A 467 -0.03 -15.49 31.47
N LEU A 468 1.17 -16.07 31.61
CA LEU A 468 2.36 -15.76 30.82
C LEU A 468 2.80 -16.98 30.03
N SER A 469 3.40 -16.77 28.85
CA SER A 469 4.20 -17.76 28.12
C SER A 469 5.67 -17.47 28.37
N LEU A 470 6.37 -18.33 29.11
CA LEU A 470 7.83 -18.24 29.34
C LEU A 470 8.58 -18.98 28.23
N GLY A 471 9.81 -18.53 27.93
CA GLY A 471 10.57 -19.04 26.79
C GLY A 471 9.92 -18.70 25.45
N CYS A 472 9.15 -17.60 25.39
CA CYS A 472 8.44 -17.17 24.19
C CYS A 472 9.40 -16.93 23.02
N GLU A 473 9.40 -17.83 22.06
CA GLU A 473 10.01 -17.64 20.76
C GLU A 473 8.98 -17.06 19.81
N LEU A 474 9.33 -15.96 19.13
CA LEU A 474 8.50 -15.35 18.10
C LEU A 474 8.43 -16.29 16.91
N ASN A 475 7.26 -16.85 16.67
CA ASN A 475 6.96 -17.55 15.42
C ASN A 475 5.70 -16.92 14.84
N TRP A 476 5.84 -16.22 13.70
CA TRP A 476 4.71 -15.55 13.02
C TRP A 476 3.92 -14.55 13.87
N ALA A 477 4.61 -13.82 14.76
CA ALA A 477 4.05 -12.90 15.74
C ALA A 477 3.22 -13.56 16.86
N GLU A 478 3.40 -14.85 17.10
CA GLU A 478 2.79 -15.62 18.19
C GLU A 478 3.83 -16.20 19.12
N CYS A 479 3.47 -16.37 20.39
CA CYS A 479 4.33 -16.96 21.42
C CYS A 479 3.93 -18.40 21.69
N ARG A 480 4.87 -19.32 21.55
CA ARG A 480 4.78 -20.68 22.13
C ARG A 480 5.75 -20.79 23.29
N GLY A 481 5.31 -21.36 24.41
CA GLY A 481 6.19 -21.51 25.57
C GLY A 481 5.52 -22.21 26.73
N THR A 482 6.16 -22.12 27.89
CA THR A 482 5.66 -22.67 29.17
C THR A 482 4.66 -21.68 29.78
N LEU A 483 3.43 -22.11 29.99
CA LEU A 483 2.41 -21.34 30.73
C LEU A 483 2.89 -21.15 32.18
N ALA A 484 2.92 -19.90 32.60
CA ALA A 484 3.20 -19.53 33.99
C ALA A 484 2.16 -18.54 34.53
N ARG A 485 2.03 -18.49 35.85
CA ARG A 485 1.15 -17.56 36.59
C ARG A 485 2.00 -16.60 37.40
N MET A 486 1.64 -15.32 37.43
CA MET A 486 2.33 -14.29 38.22
C MET A 486 1.33 -13.20 38.63
N PRO A 487 1.38 -12.70 39.88
CA PRO A 487 0.60 -11.52 40.29
C PRO A 487 0.98 -10.28 39.43
N LEU A 488 0.02 -9.49 39.03
CA LEU A 488 0.26 -8.24 38.31
C LEU A 488 1.09 -7.24 39.13
N ALA A 489 1.01 -7.29 40.43
CA ALA A 489 1.80 -6.48 41.35
C ALA A 489 3.31 -6.85 41.37
N GLY A 490 3.71 -7.90 40.65
CA GLY A 490 5.07 -8.40 40.59
C GLY A 490 5.31 -9.67 41.38
N GLY A 491 6.48 -10.27 41.20
CA GLY A 491 6.89 -11.53 41.85
C GLY A 491 7.52 -12.48 40.83
N ALA A 492 7.97 -13.65 41.27
CA ALA A 492 8.48 -14.68 40.39
C ALA A 492 7.32 -15.43 39.69
N PRO A 493 7.39 -15.68 38.40
CA PRO A 493 6.42 -16.49 37.70
C PRO A 493 6.48 -17.95 38.16
N ARG A 494 5.31 -18.57 38.36
CA ARG A 494 5.16 -19.98 38.69
C ARG A 494 4.75 -20.76 37.44
N GLU A 495 5.59 -21.65 36.98
CA GLU A 495 5.31 -22.54 35.86
C GLU A 495 4.15 -23.50 36.15
N VAL A 496 3.32 -23.75 35.11
CA VAL A 496 2.11 -24.57 35.22
C VAL A 496 2.14 -25.73 34.23
N LEU A 497 2.43 -25.45 32.96
CA LEU A 497 2.28 -26.41 31.88
C LEU A 497 3.10 -26.00 30.64
N GLU A 498 3.79 -26.95 30.02
CA GLU A 498 4.58 -26.73 28.79
C GLU A 498 3.71 -26.75 27.52
N ASP A 499 4.27 -26.26 26.42
CA ASP A 499 3.69 -26.31 25.08
C ASP A 499 2.32 -25.62 24.94
N VAL A 500 2.10 -24.51 25.62
CA VAL A 500 0.88 -23.72 25.55
C VAL A 500 1.04 -22.58 24.54
N PHE A 501 0.05 -22.46 23.66
CA PHE A 501 -0.02 -21.40 22.65
C PHE A 501 -0.90 -20.23 23.10
N TYR A 502 -2.04 -20.52 23.70
CA TYR A 502 -3.03 -19.53 24.14
C TYR A 502 -3.63 -19.92 25.47
N ALA A 503 -4.00 -18.91 26.25
CA ALA A 503 -4.77 -19.09 27.46
C ALA A 503 -5.73 -17.92 27.69
N ASP A 504 -6.84 -18.17 28.39
CA ASP A 504 -7.78 -17.16 28.84
C ASP A 504 -8.36 -17.52 30.23
N TRP A 505 -8.59 -16.49 31.07
CA TRP A 505 -9.12 -16.68 32.40
C TRP A 505 -10.64 -16.78 32.44
N SER A 506 -11.15 -17.65 33.30
CA SER A 506 -12.58 -17.62 33.66
C SER A 506 -12.94 -16.30 34.34
N PRO A 507 -14.18 -15.81 34.17
CA PRO A 507 -14.64 -14.54 34.76
C PRO A 507 -14.49 -14.50 36.31
N ASP A 508 -14.54 -15.65 36.97
CA ASP A 508 -14.32 -15.80 38.44
C ASP A 508 -12.84 -15.96 38.84
N ALA A 509 -11.91 -15.84 37.89
CA ALA A 509 -10.47 -15.94 38.07
C ALA A 509 -9.94 -17.28 38.63
N LYS A 510 -10.72 -18.37 38.59
CA LYS A 510 -10.32 -19.64 39.21
C LYS A 510 -9.66 -20.61 38.22
N ASN A 511 -10.13 -20.62 36.97
CA ASN A 511 -9.72 -21.58 35.95
C ASN A 511 -9.17 -20.89 34.71
N LEU A 512 -8.34 -21.62 33.96
CA LEU A 512 -7.84 -21.23 32.67
C LEU A 512 -8.40 -22.16 31.57
N ALA A 513 -8.88 -21.57 30.48
CA ALA A 513 -8.94 -22.25 29.20
C ALA A 513 -7.61 -22.10 28.48
N LEU A 514 -7.14 -23.16 27.83
CA LEU A 514 -5.87 -23.13 27.11
C LEU A 514 -5.94 -23.96 25.83
N VAL A 515 -5.06 -23.60 24.90
CA VAL A 515 -4.78 -24.35 23.69
C VAL A 515 -3.35 -24.85 23.71
N ARG A 516 -3.16 -26.15 23.51
CA ARG A 516 -1.85 -26.78 23.37
C ARG A 516 -1.82 -27.88 22.31
N ALA A 517 -0.64 -28.20 21.84
CA ALA A 517 -0.41 -29.33 20.95
C ALA A 517 -0.04 -30.59 21.77
N VAL A 518 -0.74 -31.68 21.55
CA VAL A 518 -0.47 -32.99 22.17
C VAL A 518 -0.51 -34.04 21.07
N ASP A 519 0.55 -34.82 20.90
CA ASP A 519 0.66 -35.89 19.87
C ASP A 519 0.32 -35.37 18.46
N GLY A 520 0.75 -34.14 18.14
CA GLY A 520 0.53 -33.51 16.84
C GLY A 520 -0.90 -32.99 16.61
N ARG A 521 -1.77 -32.98 17.63
CA ARG A 521 -3.14 -32.46 17.56
C ARG A 521 -3.34 -31.28 18.50
N PHE A 522 -4.13 -30.30 18.10
CA PHE A 522 -4.47 -29.16 18.94
C PHE A 522 -5.70 -29.45 19.79
N ARG A 523 -5.54 -29.20 21.09
CA ARG A 523 -6.59 -29.40 22.11
C ARG A 523 -6.96 -28.08 22.77
N LEU A 524 -8.26 -27.81 22.87
CA LEU A 524 -8.84 -26.80 23.74
C LEU A 524 -9.27 -27.44 25.04
N GLU A 525 -8.61 -27.05 26.12
CA GLU A 525 -8.88 -27.61 27.45
C GLU A 525 -9.53 -26.57 28.37
N TYR A 526 -10.52 -27.00 29.19
CA TYR A 526 -11.12 -26.20 30.25
C TYR A 526 -11.90 -27.06 31.26
N PRO A 527 -11.57 -26.99 32.59
CA PRO A 527 -10.30 -26.48 33.14
C PRO A 527 -9.10 -27.29 32.64
N ILE A 528 -7.87 -26.90 33.00
CA ILE A 528 -6.64 -27.59 32.59
C ILE A 528 -6.79 -29.10 32.79
N GLY A 529 -6.47 -29.89 31.74
CA GLY A 529 -6.55 -31.35 31.74
C GLY A 529 -7.90 -31.91 31.27
N LYS A 530 -8.98 -31.09 31.15
CA LYS A 530 -10.25 -31.51 30.56
C LYS A 530 -10.36 -31.01 29.13
N VAL A 531 -10.23 -31.90 28.17
CA VAL A 531 -10.41 -31.58 26.72
C VAL A 531 -11.88 -31.33 26.44
N LEU A 532 -12.19 -30.14 25.91
CA LEU A 532 -13.51 -29.78 25.38
C LEU A 532 -13.61 -29.99 23.88
N TYR A 533 -12.51 -29.74 23.16
CA TYR A 533 -12.47 -29.90 21.70
C TYR A 533 -11.05 -30.25 21.25
N GLU A 534 -10.94 -31.14 20.28
CA GLU A 534 -9.70 -31.49 19.59
C GLU A 534 -9.87 -31.27 18.09
N ALA A 535 -9.00 -30.44 17.49
CA ALA A 535 -9.06 -30.11 16.07
C ALA A 535 -8.12 -31.02 15.25
N PRO A 536 -8.53 -31.39 14.03
CA PRO A 536 -7.62 -32.00 13.06
C PRO A 536 -6.58 -31.00 12.52
N GLY A 537 -6.89 -29.71 12.57
CA GLY A 537 -6.02 -28.60 12.15
C GLY A 537 -5.49 -27.80 13.34
N TRP A 538 -5.79 -26.49 13.40
CA TRP A 538 -5.23 -25.56 14.38
C TRP A 538 -6.34 -24.78 15.11
N ILE A 539 -6.18 -24.56 16.41
CA ILE A 539 -7.10 -23.77 17.26
C ILE A 539 -6.36 -22.53 17.73
N THR A 540 -6.96 -21.34 17.56
CA THR A 540 -6.36 -20.09 18.04
C THR A 540 -7.35 -19.21 18.82
N HIS A 541 -6.84 -18.26 19.59
CA HIS A 541 -7.58 -17.19 20.26
C HIS A 541 -8.78 -17.64 21.09
N PRO A 542 -8.64 -18.63 22.01
CA PRO A 542 -9.75 -19.01 22.90
C PRO A 542 -10.13 -17.83 23.81
N ARG A 543 -11.44 -17.58 23.97
CA ARG A 543 -11.99 -16.56 24.86
C ARG A 543 -13.20 -17.10 25.59
N ILE A 544 -13.15 -17.09 26.93
CA ILE A 544 -14.26 -17.50 27.76
C ILE A 544 -15.33 -16.40 27.73
N SER A 545 -16.61 -16.78 27.58
CA SER A 545 -17.71 -15.81 27.57
C SER A 545 -17.77 -15.03 28.89
N PRO A 546 -18.29 -13.80 28.94
CA PRO A 546 -18.48 -13.03 30.17
C PRO A 546 -19.33 -13.77 31.23
N LYS A 547 -20.17 -14.70 30.80
CA LYS A 547 -20.98 -15.56 31.69
C LYS A 547 -20.27 -16.83 32.14
N GLY A 548 -19.12 -17.17 31.57
CA GLY A 548 -18.35 -18.37 31.89
C GLY A 548 -18.99 -19.69 31.39
N ASP A 549 -20.01 -19.64 30.52
CA ASP A 549 -20.80 -20.80 30.11
C ASP A 549 -20.34 -21.46 28.80
N ARG A 550 -19.46 -20.79 28.05
CA ARG A 550 -18.90 -21.25 26.78
C ARG A 550 -17.56 -20.60 26.44
N ILE A 551 -16.86 -21.16 25.45
CA ILE A 551 -15.58 -20.63 24.96
C ILE A 551 -15.71 -20.40 23.46
N ALA A 552 -15.44 -19.18 23.01
CA ALA A 552 -15.28 -18.85 21.59
C ALA A 552 -13.82 -19.08 21.18
N PHE A 553 -13.60 -19.51 19.94
CA PHE A 553 -12.26 -19.75 19.38
C PHE A 553 -12.29 -19.69 17.86
N LEU A 554 -11.11 -19.57 17.27
CA LEU A 554 -10.91 -19.67 15.83
C LEU A 554 -10.44 -21.08 15.48
N ASP A 555 -11.10 -21.72 14.52
CA ASP A 555 -10.88 -23.09 14.08
C ASP A 555 -10.38 -23.12 12.64
N HIS A 556 -9.14 -23.56 12.46
CA HIS A 556 -8.41 -23.54 11.18
C HIS A 556 -8.24 -24.97 10.64
N PRO A 557 -8.34 -25.17 9.31
CA PRO A 557 -8.30 -26.50 8.69
C PRO A 557 -6.89 -27.13 8.74
N ALA A 558 -5.83 -26.32 8.74
CA ALA A 558 -4.45 -26.79 8.77
C ALA A 558 -3.56 -25.91 9.65
N LEU A 559 -2.46 -26.47 10.14
CA LEU A 559 -1.46 -25.77 10.94
C LEU A 559 -0.79 -24.68 10.10
N GLY A 560 -0.76 -23.45 10.65
CA GLY A 560 -0.11 -22.31 9.99
C GLY A 560 -0.95 -21.62 8.92
N GLU A 561 -2.18 -22.11 8.64
CA GLU A 561 -3.14 -21.40 7.79
C GLU A 561 -4.02 -20.46 8.62
N ASP A 562 -4.17 -19.24 8.15
CA ASP A 562 -5.05 -18.23 8.77
C ASP A 562 -6.49 -18.28 8.22
N ASP A 563 -6.80 -19.21 7.33
CA ASP A 563 -8.14 -19.48 6.83
C ASP A 563 -8.93 -20.26 7.87
N GLY A 564 -10.25 -20.03 8.01
CA GLY A 564 -10.99 -20.79 9.02
C GLY A 564 -12.41 -20.34 9.31
N SER A 565 -12.86 -20.68 10.50
CA SER A 565 -14.19 -20.40 11.01
C SER A 565 -14.17 -19.91 12.47
N VAL A 566 -15.19 -19.13 12.84
CA VAL A 566 -15.46 -18.71 14.21
C VAL A 566 -16.40 -19.72 14.85
N ALA A 567 -16.00 -20.32 15.96
CA ALA A 567 -16.77 -21.32 16.65
C ALA A 567 -16.90 -21.04 18.14
N VAL A 568 -17.92 -21.63 18.76
CA VAL A 568 -18.06 -21.69 20.22
C VAL A 568 -18.19 -23.15 20.65
N VAL A 569 -17.68 -23.45 21.85
CA VAL A 569 -17.91 -24.75 22.51
C VAL A 569 -18.50 -24.52 23.91
N ASP A 570 -19.52 -25.28 24.25
CA ASP A 570 -20.07 -25.24 25.60
C ASP A 570 -19.25 -26.13 26.58
N LEU A 571 -19.52 -26.04 27.88
CA LEU A 571 -18.78 -26.79 28.91
C LEU A 571 -19.01 -28.31 28.86
N SER A 572 -19.98 -28.79 28.04
CA SER A 572 -20.19 -30.21 27.72
C SER A 572 -19.34 -30.72 26.55
N GLY A 573 -18.62 -29.81 25.84
CA GLY A 573 -17.81 -30.16 24.67
C GLY A 573 -18.58 -30.07 23.33
N ARG A 574 -19.83 -29.57 23.31
CA ARG A 574 -20.60 -29.40 22.07
C ARG A 574 -20.18 -28.15 21.34
N LYS A 575 -19.54 -28.32 20.19
CA LYS A 575 -19.11 -27.24 19.28
C LYS A 575 -20.27 -26.75 18.42
N THR A 576 -20.32 -25.45 18.18
CA THR A 576 -21.19 -24.77 17.24
C THR A 576 -20.37 -23.79 16.40
N THR A 577 -20.36 -23.95 15.08
CA THR A 577 -19.72 -22.97 14.18
C THR A 577 -20.70 -21.82 13.96
N LEU A 578 -20.26 -20.60 14.26
CA LEU A 578 -21.06 -19.37 14.12
C LEU A 578 -20.93 -18.78 12.71
N SER A 579 -19.72 -18.84 12.15
CA SER A 579 -19.41 -18.26 10.84
C SER A 579 -18.20 -18.95 10.21
N SER A 580 -18.16 -19.08 8.88
CA SER A 580 -17.12 -19.82 8.15
C SER A 580 -16.71 -19.16 6.83
N GLY A 581 -15.65 -19.69 6.19
CA GLY A 581 -15.14 -19.21 4.90
C GLY A 581 -14.35 -17.91 5.00
N TRP A 582 -13.76 -17.67 6.16
CA TRP A 582 -12.91 -16.51 6.40
C TRP A 582 -11.47 -16.75 5.97
N LYS A 583 -10.82 -15.67 5.53
CA LYS A 583 -9.41 -15.57 5.22
C LYS A 583 -8.73 -14.64 6.21
N ASN A 584 -7.43 -14.83 6.47
CA ASN A 584 -6.67 -14.01 7.43
C ASN A 584 -7.38 -13.84 8.78
N LEU A 585 -7.95 -14.93 9.31
CA LEU A 585 -8.77 -14.94 10.53
C LEU A 585 -7.86 -14.90 11.77
N LYS A 586 -7.84 -13.76 12.47
CA LYS A 586 -7.02 -13.52 13.69
C LYS A 586 -7.74 -12.62 14.66
N GLY A 587 -7.40 -12.75 15.95
CA GLY A 587 -7.96 -11.92 17.00
C GLY A 587 -9.45 -12.19 17.25
N LEU A 588 -9.83 -12.39 18.51
CA LEU A 588 -11.19 -12.68 18.93
C LEU A 588 -11.48 -12.09 20.30
N ALA A 589 -12.67 -11.51 20.48
CA ALA A 589 -13.17 -11.06 21.76
C ALA A 589 -14.70 -11.18 21.84
N TRP A 590 -15.22 -11.30 23.06
CA TRP A 590 -16.66 -11.22 23.30
C TRP A 590 -17.12 -9.76 23.41
N SER A 591 -18.33 -9.45 22.91
CA SER A 591 -19.03 -8.25 23.32
C SER A 591 -19.23 -8.21 24.83
N PRO A 592 -19.33 -7.05 25.49
CA PRO A 592 -19.50 -6.95 26.94
C PRO A 592 -20.74 -7.71 27.47
N GLY A 593 -21.79 -7.81 26.66
CA GLY A 593 -23.02 -8.56 26.97
C GLY A 593 -22.90 -10.07 26.77
N GLY A 594 -21.89 -10.54 26.03
CA GLY A 594 -21.72 -11.94 25.67
C GLY A 594 -22.73 -12.47 24.65
N ASP A 595 -23.30 -11.62 23.84
CA ASP A 595 -24.30 -11.92 22.79
C ASP A 595 -23.69 -11.95 21.38
N GLU A 596 -22.51 -11.35 21.21
CA GLU A 596 -21.74 -11.36 19.97
C GLU A 596 -20.28 -11.77 20.23
N VAL A 597 -19.68 -12.43 19.24
CA VAL A 597 -18.25 -12.66 19.13
C VAL A 597 -17.70 -11.74 18.04
N TRP A 598 -16.75 -10.91 18.42
CA TRP A 598 -16.06 -10.03 17.48
C TRP A 598 -14.72 -10.66 17.07
N PHE A 599 -14.31 -10.46 15.83
CA PHE A 599 -13.07 -11.05 15.28
C PHE A 599 -12.54 -10.24 14.11
N SER A 600 -11.26 -10.39 13.82
CA SER A 600 -10.59 -9.79 12.67
C SER A 600 -10.44 -10.81 11.55
N ALA A 601 -10.88 -10.47 10.34
CA ALA A 601 -10.85 -11.35 9.18
C ALA A 601 -11.02 -10.61 7.86
N ASP A 602 -10.84 -11.33 6.76
CA ASP A 602 -11.19 -10.91 5.40
C ASP A 602 -11.83 -12.06 4.63
N ARG A 603 -12.50 -11.74 3.51
CA ARG A 603 -13.02 -12.74 2.57
C ARG A 603 -12.05 -13.02 1.41
N MET A 604 -11.08 -12.13 1.15
CA MET A 604 -10.22 -12.13 -0.05
C MET A 604 -8.70 -12.12 0.21
N LYS A 605 -8.24 -12.32 1.44
CA LYS A 605 -6.81 -12.26 1.85
C LYS A 605 -6.11 -10.91 1.60
N ARG A 606 -6.84 -9.78 1.54
CA ARG A 606 -6.27 -8.46 1.22
C ARG A 606 -6.03 -7.58 2.43
N SER A 607 -6.84 -7.75 3.50
CA SER A 607 -6.81 -6.92 4.70
C SER A 607 -7.32 -7.71 5.89
N GLN A 608 -7.32 -7.10 7.08
CA GLN A 608 -8.03 -7.61 8.24
C GLN A 608 -8.99 -6.52 8.72
N LEU A 609 -10.29 -6.78 8.59
CA LEU A 609 -11.37 -5.93 9.06
C LEU A 609 -11.96 -6.53 10.34
N VAL A 610 -12.63 -5.72 11.16
CA VAL A 610 -13.29 -6.23 12.37
C VAL A 610 -14.75 -6.52 12.07
N TYR A 611 -15.16 -7.75 12.33
CA TYR A 611 -16.53 -8.25 12.20
C TYR A 611 -17.08 -8.66 13.56
N ALA A 612 -18.40 -8.75 13.65
CA ALA A 612 -19.11 -9.36 14.75
C ALA A 612 -20.08 -10.42 14.22
N VAL A 613 -20.23 -11.51 14.97
CA VAL A 613 -21.22 -12.55 14.69
C VAL A 613 -22.02 -12.84 15.96
N THR A 614 -23.34 -12.88 15.85
CA THR A 614 -24.21 -13.27 16.96
C THR A 614 -24.15 -14.77 17.18
N LEU A 615 -24.62 -15.25 18.36
CA LEU A 615 -24.74 -16.68 18.62
C LEU A 615 -25.73 -17.42 17.68
N SER A 616 -26.58 -16.70 16.95
CA SER A 616 -27.44 -17.23 15.90
C SER A 616 -26.82 -17.23 14.50
N GLY A 617 -25.54 -16.78 14.36
CA GLY A 617 -24.82 -16.76 13.09
C GLY A 617 -25.04 -15.50 12.22
N LYS A 618 -25.67 -14.45 12.76
CA LYS A 618 -25.84 -13.20 11.99
C LYS A 618 -24.57 -12.37 12.07
N GLU A 619 -23.93 -12.12 10.92
CA GLU A 619 -22.70 -11.34 10.75
C GLU A 619 -22.99 -9.85 10.55
N ARG A 620 -22.07 -8.99 11.00
CA ARG A 620 -22.01 -7.57 10.66
C ARG A 620 -20.57 -7.08 10.62
N LEU A 621 -20.28 -6.12 9.76
CA LEU A 621 -19.01 -5.36 9.76
C LEU A 621 -19.06 -4.33 10.90
N VAL A 622 -18.03 -4.31 11.74
CA VAL A 622 -17.87 -3.39 12.87
C VAL A 622 -16.95 -2.24 12.50
N LEU A 623 -15.78 -2.58 11.94
CA LEU A 623 -14.76 -1.59 11.56
C LEU A 623 -14.13 -1.96 10.22
N GLN A 624 -14.11 -0.98 9.34
CA GLN A 624 -13.30 -0.99 8.13
C GLN A 624 -12.24 0.10 8.26
N ALA A 625 -10.98 -0.29 8.30
CA ALA A 625 -9.84 0.61 8.35
C ALA A 625 -8.77 0.14 7.35
N ALA A 626 -7.89 1.06 6.95
CA ALA A 626 -6.75 0.69 6.10
C ALA A 626 -5.74 -0.16 6.89
N GLY A 627 -5.19 -1.18 6.22
CA GLY A 627 -4.17 -2.07 6.78
C GLY A 627 -4.74 -3.27 7.56
N TRP A 628 -3.88 -3.92 8.32
CA TRP A 628 -4.17 -5.15 9.05
C TRP A 628 -4.53 -4.82 10.48
N MET A 629 -5.81 -4.96 10.85
CA MET A 629 -6.33 -4.68 12.18
C MET A 629 -6.62 -5.97 12.94
N ARG A 630 -5.86 -6.26 14.01
CA ARG A 630 -6.10 -7.42 14.87
C ARG A 630 -6.79 -7.00 16.16
N LEU A 631 -7.93 -7.61 16.43
CA LEU A 631 -8.68 -7.43 17.67
C LEU A 631 -8.01 -8.16 18.82
N GLU A 632 -7.70 -7.47 19.90
CA GLU A 632 -7.05 -8.04 21.08
C GLU A 632 -8.02 -8.32 22.22
N GLU A 633 -8.80 -7.31 22.59
CA GLU A 633 -9.76 -7.40 23.70
C GLU A 633 -10.83 -6.32 23.63
N ILE A 634 -11.99 -6.59 24.23
CA ILE A 634 -13.05 -5.62 24.49
C ILE A 634 -13.25 -5.55 26.01
N SER A 635 -13.11 -4.35 26.58
CA SER A 635 -13.34 -4.14 28.02
C SER A 635 -14.82 -4.18 28.38
N ARG A 636 -15.12 -4.31 29.68
CA ARG A 636 -16.52 -4.34 30.17
C ARG A 636 -17.32 -3.07 29.86
N ASP A 637 -16.65 -1.93 29.75
CA ASP A 637 -17.21 -0.62 29.37
C ASP A 637 -17.25 -0.38 27.86
N GLY A 638 -16.86 -1.38 27.04
CA GLY A 638 -16.97 -1.36 25.59
C GLY A 638 -15.81 -0.69 24.85
N ARG A 639 -14.70 -0.38 25.54
CA ARG A 639 -13.46 0.06 24.88
C ARG A 639 -12.77 -1.12 24.23
N VAL A 640 -12.15 -0.89 23.07
CA VAL A 640 -11.57 -1.95 22.24
C VAL A 640 -10.06 -1.75 22.11
N LEU A 641 -9.28 -2.80 22.31
CA LEU A 641 -7.85 -2.84 21.98
C LEU A 641 -7.68 -3.42 20.57
N LEU A 642 -7.04 -2.65 19.70
CA LEU A 642 -6.69 -3.05 18.34
C LEU A 642 -5.18 -2.94 18.12
N LEU A 643 -4.62 -3.95 17.47
CA LEU A 643 -3.27 -3.87 16.89
C LEU A 643 -3.39 -3.55 15.41
N GLN A 644 -2.75 -2.47 14.98
CA GLN A 644 -2.51 -2.21 13.58
C GLN A 644 -1.16 -2.80 13.20
N ALA A 645 -1.14 -3.67 12.18
CA ALA A 645 0.07 -4.29 11.67
C ALA A 645 0.38 -3.81 10.26
N SER A 646 1.67 -3.66 9.97
CA SER A 646 2.20 -3.34 8.65
C SER A 646 3.18 -4.45 8.21
N PRO A 647 2.65 -5.62 7.79
CA PRO A 647 3.49 -6.73 7.38
C PRO A 647 4.12 -6.45 6.01
N ARG A 648 5.38 -6.86 5.85
CA ARG A 648 6.14 -6.75 4.61
C ARG A 648 7.02 -7.98 4.41
N SER A 649 7.20 -8.39 3.16
CA SER A 649 8.22 -9.35 2.76
C SER A 649 9.40 -8.62 2.11
N ARG A 650 10.61 -8.89 2.55
CA ARG A 650 11.83 -8.24 2.10
C ARG A 650 12.81 -9.25 1.53
N ILE A 651 13.61 -8.82 0.54
CA ILE A 651 14.70 -9.63 -0.05
C ILE A 651 16.03 -9.00 0.32
N MET A 652 16.86 -9.76 1.05
CA MET A 652 18.26 -9.43 1.26
C MET A 652 19.15 -10.29 0.38
N CYS A 653 20.16 -9.69 -0.20
CA CYS A 653 21.10 -10.37 -1.08
C CYS A 653 22.54 -9.95 -0.77
N GLN A 654 23.46 -10.94 -0.80
CA GLN A 654 24.90 -10.69 -0.87
C GLN A 654 25.37 -10.93 -2.30
N PRO A 655 25.58 -9.88 -3.12
CA PRO A 655 26.08 -10.02 -4.48
C PRO A 655 27.49 -10.56 -4.53
N PRO A 656 27.94 -11.06 -5.69
CA PRO A 656 29.32 -11.50 -5.89
C PRO A 656 30.31 -10.37 -5.59
N GLY A 657 31.32 -10.67 -4.75
CA GLY A 657 32.37 -9.73 -4.38
C GLY A 657 31.97 -8.58 -3.45
N ALA A 658 30.69 -8.48 -3.06
CA ALA A 658 30.25 -7.47 -2.11
C ALA A 658 30.59 -7.87 -0.66
N SER A 659 30.99 -6.90 0.17
CA SER A 659 31.27 -7.09 1.59
C SER A 659 30.03 -6.97 2.48
N ALA A 660 28.93 -6.38 1.95
CA ALA A 660 27.70 -6.14 2.68
C ALA A 660 26.47 -6.65 1.93
N GLN A 661 25.43 -6.99 2.68
CA GLN A 661 24.12 -7.32 2.13
C GLN A 661 23.45 -6.07 1.55
N ARG A 662 22.57 -6.28 0.55
CA ARG A 662 21.71 -5.27 -0.06
C ARG A 662 20.26 -5.66 0.04
N ASP A 663 19.39 -4.69 0.28
CA ASP A 663 17.94 -4.84 0.14
C ASP A 663 17.57 -4.74 -1.35
N LEU A 664 17.05 -5.82 -1.90
CA LEU A 664 16.57 -5.92 -3.28
C LEU A 664 15.04 -5.96 -3.38
N SER A 665 14.34 -5.68 -2.30
CA SER A 665 12.88 -5.60 -2.30
C SER A 665 12.38 -4.56 -3.32
N TRP A 666 11.25 -4.82 -3.95
CA TRP A 666 10.70 -3.96 -4.99
C TRP A 666 9.43 -3.24 -4.52
N PHE A 667 8.46 -4.01 -4.02
CA PHE A 667 7.25 -3.50 -3.36
C PHE A 667 7.17 -4.02 -1.91
N ASP A 668 5.95 -4.18 -1.38
CA ASP A 668 5.75 -4.57 0.01
C ASP A 668 5.86 -6.07 0.27
N TRP A 669 5.69 -6.92 -0.77
CA TRP A 669 5.65 -8.38 -0.63
C TRP A 669 6.59 -9.09 -1.60
N SER A 670 7.85 -8.66 -1.62
CA SER A 670 8.90 -9.26 -2.45
C SER A 670 9.36 -10.60 -1.87
N THR A 671 9.29 -11.67 -2.66
CA THR A 671 9.77 -13.01 -2.26
C THR A 671 10.75 -13.54 -3.29
N ALA A 672 11.98 -13.80 -2.88
CA ALA A 672 13.00 -14.45 -3.71
C ALA A 672 12.56 -15.87 -4.08
N ALA A 673 12.76 -16.25 -5.32
CA ALA A 673 12.42 -17.56 -5.85
C ALA A 673 13.66 -18.31 -6.37
N ASP A 674 14.69 -17.58 -6.83
CA ASP A 674 15.95 -18.18 -7.25
C ASP A 674 17.06 -17.12 -7.39
N LEU A 675 18.31 -17.60 -7.41
CA LEU A 675 19.51 -16.79 -7.65
C LEU A 675 20.30 -17.42 -8.80
N SER A 676 20.67 -16.62 -9.81
CA SER A 676 21.47 -17.12 -10.92
C SER A 676 22.78 -17.77 -10.42
N PRO A 677 23.30 -18.79 -11.12
CA PRO A 677 24.51 -19.51 -10.68
C PRO A 677 25.74 -18.62 -10.49
N ASP A 678 25.83 -17.50 -11.21
CA ASP A 678 26.88 -16.50 -11.07
C ASP A 678 26.57 -15.44 -9.99
N GLY A 679 25.42 -15.52 -9.34
CA GLY A 679 24.98 -14.62 -8.27
C GLY A 679 24.59 -13.22 -8.72
N LYS A 680 24.53 -12.92 -10.03
CA LYS A 680 24.31 -11.57 -10.54
C LYS A 680 22.85 -11.19 -10.74
N LYS A 681 21.93 -12.16 -10.77
CA LYS A 681 20.51 -11.94 -10.98
C LYS A 681 19.70 -12.69 -9.92
N VAL A 682 18.69 -12.02 -9.37
CA VAL A 682 17.68 -12.59 -8.48
C VAL A 682 16.34 -12.65 -9.21
N LEU A 683 15.75 -13.84 -9.25
CA LEU A 683 14.37 -14.06 -9.66
C LEU A 683 13.49 -13.95 -8.42
N PHE A 684 12.41 -13.18 -8.50
CA PHE A 684 11.49 -13.02 -7.40
C PHE A 684 10.06 -12.77 -7.89
N TYR A 685 9.12 -12.83 -6.99
CA TYR A 685 7.73 -12.45 -7.28
C TYR A 685 7.19 -11.51 -6.22
N GLU A 686 6.23 -10.71 -6.63
CA GLU A 686 5.49 -9.79 -5.78
C GLU A 686 4.08 -10.32 -5.55
N TRP A 687 3.63 -10.19 -4.31
CA TRP A 687 2.25 -10.40 -3.88
C TRP A 687 1.68 -9.09 -3.36
N GLY A 688 0.34 -8.99 -3.27
CA GLY A 688 -0.30 -7.91 -2.56
C GLY A 688 -0.90 -6.83 -3.46
N GLU A 689 -1.15 -5.67 -2.88
CA GLU A 689 -1.95 -4.61 -3.49
C GLU A 689 -1.30 -3.99 -4.74
N GLY A 690 0.02 -3.97 -4.80
CA GLY A 690 0.79 -3.43 -5.94
C GLY A 690 0.65 -4.21 -7.25
N VAL A 691 0.12 -5.45 -7.21
CA VAL A 691 0.05 -6.37 -8.37
C VAL A 691 -1.37 -6.83 -8.72
N ALA A 692 -2.40 -6.05 -8.38
CA ALA A 692 -3.82 -6.31 -8.72
C ALA A 692 -4.35 -7.71 -8.35
N GLY A 693 -3.75 -8.35 -7.33
CA GLY A 693 -4.24 -9.61 -6.74
C GLY A 693 -3.69 -10.89 -7.33
N ASN A 694 -2.93 -10.85 -8.44
CA ASN A 694 -2.19 -11.99 -8.97
C ASN A 694 -0.69 -11.83 -8.70
N PRO A 695 0.04 -12.87 -8.28
CA PRO A 695 1.50 -12.81 -8.16
C PRO A 695 2.10 -12.39 -9.50
N THR A 696 3.14 -11.57 -9.45
CA THR A 696 3.84 -11.09 -10.65
C THR A 696 5.33 -11.39 -10.54
N VAL A 697 5.90 -11.96 -11.58
CA VAL A 697 7.30 -12.40 -11.65
C VAL A 697 8.20 -11.27 -12.12
N TYR A 698 9.31 -11.08 -11.43
CA TYR A 698 10.34 -10.08 -11.73
C TYR A 698 11.73 -10.69 -11.74
N LEU A 699 12.62 -10.11 -12.54
CA LEU A 699 14.05 -10.37 -12.57
C LEU A 699 14.80 -9.07 -12.26
N ARG A 700 15.82 -9.13 -11.41
CA ARG A 700 16.61 -7.96 -11.01
C ARG A 700 18.08 -8.29 -10.91
N ASP A 701 18.94 -7.34 -11.29
CA ASP A 701 20.39 -7.47 -11.07
C ASP A 701 20.70 -7.29 -9.57
N THR A 702 21.60 -8.12 -9.03
CA THR A 702 21.95 -8.11 -7.60
C THR A 702 22.80 -6.91 -7.19
N ASP A 703 23.32 -6.13 -8.17
CA ASP A 703 23.99 -4.86 -7.93
C ASP A 703 23.01 -3.69 -7.63
N GLY A 704 21.69 -3.91 -7.78
CA GLY A 704 20.64 -2.96 -7.39
C GLY A 704 19.96 -2.23 -8.55
N GLY A 705 20.09 -2.70 -9.78
CA GLY A 705 19.37 -2.18 -10.95
C GLY A 705 17.84 -2.28 -10.82
N ASN A 706 17.10 -1.74 -11.80
CA ASN A 706 15.64 -1.80 -11.84
C ASN A 706 15.15 -3.24 -12.04
N ALA A 707 14.05 -3.59 -11.41
CA ALA A 707 13.41 -4.88 -11.63
C ALA A 707 12.68 -4.90 -12.98
N ILE A 708 12.85 -5.97 -13.73
CA ILE A 708 12.19 -6.21 -15.02
C ILE A 708 11.00 -7.13 -14.76
N ARG A 709 9.79 -6.69 -15.10
CA ARG A 709 8.58 -7.51 -15.04
C ARG A 709 8.62 -8.53 -16.17
N LEU A 710 8.50 -9.82 -15.84
CA LEU A 710 8.49 -10.92 -16.81
C LEU A 710 7.07 -11.37 -17.16
N GLY A 711 6.15 -11.44 -16.20
CA GLY A 711 4.78 -11.90 -16.44
C GLY A 711 4.02 -12.16 -15.15
N GLU A 712 2.80 -12.73 -15.27
CA GLU A 712 1.98 -13.13 -14.13
C GLU A 712 2.32 -14.55 -13.67
N GLY A 713 2.27 -14.77 -12.35
CA GLY A 713 2.48 -16.04 -11.71
C GLY A 713 3.41 -15.95 -10.50
N ARG A 714 3.53 -17.04 -9.75
CA ARG A 714 4.51 -17.24 -8.69
C ARG A 714 5.82 -17.75 -9.31
N ALA A 715 6.90 -17.00 -9.19
CA ALA A 715 8.22 -17.44 -9.64
C ALA A 715 8.67 -18.70 -8.88
N LEU A 716 9.33 -19.62 -9.56
CA LEU A 716 9.82 -20.88 -8.99
C LEU A 716 11.34 -21.04 -9.19
N ALA A 717 11.85 -20.94 -10.43
CA ALA A 717 13.26 -21.12 -10.71
C ALA A 717 13.70 -20.42 -12.01
N LEU A 718 14.97 -20.02 -12.08
CA LEU A 718 15.61 -19.47 -13.28
C LEU A 718 16.26 -20.61 -14.10
N SER A 719 16.11 -20.59 -15.43
CA SER A 719 16.79 -21.58 -16.27
C SER A 719 18.32 -21.46 -16.14
N PRO A 720 19.08 -22.54 -16.26
CA PRO A 720 20.54 -22.51 -16.11
C PRO A 720 21.25 -21.54 -17.06
N ASP A 721 20.70 -21.34 -18.26
CA ASP A 721 21.18 -20.35 -19.23
C ASP A 721 20.67 -18.93 -19.02
N GLY A 722 19.80 -18.74 -18.01
CA GLY A 722 19.22 -17.46 -17.62
C GLY A 722 18.19 -16.89 -18.61
N LYS A 723 17.73 -17.65 -19.62
CA LYS A 723 16.82 -17.15 -20.66
C LYS A 723 15.35 -17.24 -20.30
N PHE A 724 14.98 -18.12 -19.36
CA PHE A 724 13.59 -18.32 -18.93
C PHE A 724 13.47 -18.33 -17.42
N ALA A 725 12.38 -17.80 -16.92
CA ALA A 725 11.89 -17.98 -15.56
C ALA A 725 10.74 -19.00 -15.58
N LEU A 726 10.87 -20.08 -14.81
CA LEU A 726 9.79 -21.01 -14.53
C LEU A 726 8.85 -20.38 -13.52
N ALA A 727 7.56 -20.32 -13.83
CA ALA A 727 6.56 -19.74 -12.97
C ALA A 727 5.27 -20.60 -12.90
N LEU A 728 4.54 -20.45 -11.80
CA LEU A 728 3.23 -21.08 -11.59
C LEU A 728 2.12 -20.03 -11.73
N GLN A 729 1.27 -20.17 -12.72
CA GLN A 729 0.01 -19.45 -12.82
C GLN A 729 -1.06 -20.16 -11.98
N THR A 730 -1.63 -19.45 -10.99
CA THR A 730 -2.51 -20.01 -9.94
C THR A 730 -3.99 -20.08 -10.33
N GLY A 731 -4.33 -19.83 -11.61
CA GLY A 731 -5.72 -19.99 -12.09
C GLY A 731 -6.18 -21.46 -12.08
N PRO A 732 -7.51 -21.74 -11.99
CA PRO A 732 -8.05 -23.10 -12.13
C PRO A 732 -8.12 -23.51 -13.62
N PRO A 733 -7.42 -24.58 -14.07
CA PRO A 733 -6.40 -25.35 -13.34
C PRO A 733 -5.05 -24.60 -13.26
N PRO A 734 -4.25 -24.83 -12.20
CA PRO A 734 -2.91 -24.25 -12.08
C PRO A 734 -1.99 -24.77 -13.20
N ARG A 735 -1.03 -23.94 -13.67
CA ARG A 735 -0.16 -24.28 -14.81
C ARG A 735 1.26 -23.78 -14.61
N LEU A 736 2.22 -24.59 -15.02
CA LEU A 736 3.61 -24.19 -15.15
C LEU A 736 3.83 -23.49 -16.51
N VAL A 737 4.51 -22.35 -16.47
CA VAL A 737 4.84 -21.55 -17.64
C VAL A 737 6.29 -21.14 -17.64
N LEU A 738 6.87 -20.93 -18.81
CA LEU A 738 8.20 -20.36 -19.01
C LEU A 738 8.05 -18.91 -19.50
N LEU A 739 8.49 -17.99 -18.67
CA LEU A 739 8.50 -16.56 -19.00
C LEU A 739 9.88 -16.17 -19.52
N PRO A 740 10.01 -15.57 -20.72
CA PRO A 740 11.30 -15.15 -21.24
C PRO A 740 11.88 -14.01 -20.38
N THR A 741 13.19 -14.05 -20.13
CA THR A 741 13.93 -12.99 -19.41
C THR A 741 14.39 -11.86 -20.33
N GLY A 742 14.21 -12.02 -21.65
CA GLY A 742 14.47 -11.06 -22.72
C GLY A 742 13.32 -11.03 -23.72
N PRO A 743 13.54 -10.54 -24.94
CA PRO A 743 12.52 -10.58 -25.99
C PRO A 743 12.07 -12.02 -26.26
N GLY A 744 10.76 -12.29 -26.27
CA GLY A 744 10.19 -13.60 -26.48
C GLY A 744 8.73 -13.70 -26.04
N GLU A 745 8.12 -14.84 -26.30
CA GLU A 745 6.74 -15.13 -25.90
C GLU A 745 6.71 -16.14 -24.74
N GLU A 746 5.66 -16.07 -23.92
CA GLU A 746 5.36 -17.04 -22.87
C GLU A 746 5.18 -18.44 -23.48
N LYS A 747 5.88 -19.44 -22.96
CA LYS A 747 5.72 -20.84 -23.33
C LYS A 747 4.97 -21.58 -22.22
N ARG A 748 3.83 -22.18 -22.54
CA ARG A 748 3.05 -22.98 -21.59
C ARG A 748 3.49 -24.43 -21.66
N LEU A 749 3.78 -25.01 -20.50
CA LEU A 749 4.07 -26.44 -20.42
C LEU A 749 2.79 -27.26 -20.59
N PRO A 750 2.87 -28.50 -21.09
CA PRO A 750 1.72 -29.38 -21.22
C PRO A 750 0.98 -29.50 -19.88
N PRO A 751 -0.35 -29.52 -19.91
CA PRO A 751 -1.13 -29.65 -18.68
C PRO A 751 -0.91 -31.02 -18.04
N SER A 752 -1.04 -31.05 -16.71
CA SER A 752 -1.09 -32.28 -15.91
C SER A 752 -2.41 -32.34 -15.16
N ASP A 753 -2.77 -33.55 -14.67
CA ASP A 753 -3.97 -33.75 -13.83
C ASP A 753 -3.76 -33.29 -12.37
N LEU A 754 -2.72 -32.49 -12.12
CA LEU A 754 -2.40 -31.98 -10.80
C LEU A 754 -3.21 -30.73 -10.47
N THR A 755 -3.67 -30.71 -9.25
CA THR A 755 -4.42 -29.56 -8.70
C THR A 755 -3.55 -28.62 -7.89
N GLU A 756 -2.37 -29.08 -7.45
CA GLU A 756 -1.41 -28.31 -6.64
C GLU A 756 0.03 -28.51 -7.09
N TYR A 757 0.82 -27.43 -6.99
CA TYR A 757 2.27 -27.42 -7.22
C TYR A 757 2.94 -26.73 -6.04
N TYR A 758 3.91 -27.42 -5.41
CA TYR A 758 4.61 -26.95 -4.22
C TYR A 758 5.94 -26.29 -4.54
N SER A 759 6.77 -26.96 -5.34
CA SER A 759 8.11 -26.49 -5.75
C SER A 759 8.43 -26.95 -7.17
N ALA A 760 9.33 -26.25 -7.84
CA ALA A 760 9.91 -26.69 -9.09
C ALA A 760 11.33 -26.13 -9.25
N THR A 761 12.21 -26.88 -9.90
CA THR A 761 13.59 -26.51 -10.24
C THR A 761 14.00 -27.07 -11.60
N TRP A 762 15.06 -26.53 -12.17
CA TRP A 762 15.61 -27.01 -13.43
C TRP A 762 16.64 -28.12 -13.21
N PHE A 763 16.72 -29.00 -14.17
CA PHE A 763 17.93 -29.81 -14.36
C PHE A 763 19.06 -28.93 -14.88
N PRO A 764 20.32 -29.14 -14.49
CA PRO A 764 21.46 -28.35 -14.94
C PRO A 764 21.62 -28.22 -16.45
N GLY A 765 21.22 -29.24 -17.23
CA GLY A 765 21.21 -29.18 -18.69
C GLY A 765 20.17 -28.33 -19.35
N GLY A 766 19.19 -27.83 -18.58
CA GLY A 766 18.20 -26.86 -19.06
C GLY A 766 17.06 -27.41 -19.93
N HIS A 767 17.00 -28.75 -20.13
CA HIS A 767 15.96 -29.38 -20.98
C HIS A 767 14.82 -30.00 -20.18
N ARG A 768 15.00 -30.19 -18.88
CA ARG A 768 14.03 -30.82 -17.97
C ARG A 768 13.84 -30.02 -16.72
N ILE A 769 12.66 -30.17 -16.13
CA ILE A 769 12.31 -29.63 -14.81
C ILE A 769 11.95 -30.77 -13.86
N LEU A 770 12.29 -30.60 -12.59
CA LEU A 770 11.84 -31.39 -11.47
C LEU A 770 10.80 -30.56 -10.73
N PHE A 771 9.64 -31.11 -10.39
CA PHE A 771 8.66 -30.42 -9.56
C PHE A 771 7.94 -31.37 -8.62
N VAL A 772 7.39 -30.82 -7.54
CA VAL A 772 6.54 -31.51 -6.55
C VAL A 772 5.13 -31.05 -6.75
N GLY A 773 4.19 -31.97 -6.90
CA GLY A 773 2.77 -31.67 -7.07
C GLY A 773 1.87 -32.76 -6.51
N ALA A 774 0.57 -32.47 -6.39
CA ALA A 774 -0.46 -33.41 -5.94
C ALA A 774 -1.74 -33.29 -6.78
N GLY A 775 -2.45 -34.39 -6.96
CA GLY A 775 -3.86 -34.41 -7.41
C GLY A 775 -4.80 -34.13 -6.24
N SER A 776 -6.10 -34.04 -6.53
CA SER A 776 -7.14 -33.62 -5.57
C SER A 776 -7.24 -34.45 -4.27
N ASP A 777 -6.83 -35.73 -4.29
CA ASP A 777 -6.90 -36.64 -3.14
C ASP A 777 -5.57 -37.38 -2.88
N ALA A 778 -4.48 -36.93 -3.51
CA ALA A 778 -3.18 -37.59 -3.47
C ALA A 778 -2.17 -36.85 -2.58
N HIS A 779 -1.27 -37.60 -1.97
CA HIS A 779 -0.12 -37.01 -1.29
C HIS A 779 0.88 -36.39 -2.29
N PRO A 780 1.58 -35.31 -1.92
CA PRO A 780 2.61 -34.73 -2.78
C PRO A 780 3.64 -35.76 -3.24
N ARG A 781 4.02 -35.72 -4.51
CA ARG A 781 5.09 -36.54 -5.08
C ARG A 781 5.89 -35.77 -6.13
N SER A 782 7.07 -36.28 -6.49
CA SER A 782 7.96 -35.64 -7.45
C SER A 782 7.75 -36.12 -8.88
N TYR A 783 7.83 -35.16 -9.82
CA TYR A 783 7.67 -35.39 -11.26
C TYR A 783 8.86 -34.80 -12.02
N ILE A 784 9.20 -35.42 -13.14
CA ILE A 784 10.11 -34.86 -14.15
C ILE A 784 9.30 -34.60 -15.43
N GLN A 785 9.57 -33.47 -16.09
CA GLN A 785 8.97 -33.11 -17.37
C GLN A 785 9.98 -32.43 -18.28
N ASP A 786 9.97 -32.81 -19.57
CA ASP A 786 10.75 -32.12 -20.60
C ASP A 786 10.11 -30.78 -20.96
N VAL A 787 10.90 -29.70 -21.05
CA VAL A 787 10.39 -28.35 -21.33
C VAL A 787 10.00 -28.14 -22.80
N ASP A 788 10.48 -28.99 -23.70
CA ASP A 788 10.16 -28.93 -25.12
C ASP A 788 8.91 -29.74 -25.52
N GLY A 789 8.30 -30.39 -24.55
CA GLY A 789 7.07 -31.15 -24.69
C GLY A 789 7.20 -32.53 -24.04
N GLY A 790 6.05 -33.11 -23.69
CA GLY A 790 6.00 -34.39 -23.02
C GLY A 790 5.15 -34.35 -21.76
N ALA A 791 4.53 -35.48 -21.40
CA ALA A 791 3.76 -35.59 -20.17
C ALA A 791 4.70 -35.64 -18.95
N ALA A 792 4.26 -35.05 -17.84
CA ALA A 792 4.95 -35.17 -16.56
C ALA A 792 4.98 -36.64 -16.12
N ARG A 793 6.16 -37.17 -15.80
CA ARG A 793 6.29 -38.54 -15.29
C ARG A 793 6.68 -38.55 -13.82
N PRO A 794 5.99 -39.31 -12.98
CA PRO A 794 6.38 -39.48 -11.58
C PRO A 794 7.69 -40.23 -11.46
N ILE A 795 8.51 -39.83 -10.50
CA ILE A 795 9.87 -40.44 -10.27
C ILE A 795 10.04 -40.96 -8.85
N ALA A 796 9.11 -40.73 -7.97
CA ALA A 796 9.15 -41.16 -6.58
C ALA A 796 7.77 -41.65 -6.12
N ASP A 797 7.73 -42.41 -5.03
CA ASP A 797 6.49 -42.82 -4.37
C ASP A 797 5.78 -41.58 -3.76
N GLU A 798 4.50 -41.74 -3.47
CA GLU A 798 3.71 -40.72 -2.78
C GLU A 798 4.31 -40.32 -1.42
N GLY A 799 4.33 -39.02 -1.11
CA GLY A 799 4.97 -38.50 0.07
C GLY A 799 6.50 -38.26 -0.06
N MET A 800 7.12 -38.72 -1.13
CA MET A 800 8.53 -38.46 -1.42
C MET A 800 8.69 -37.18 -2.25
N GLN A 801 9.34 -36.16 -1.70
CA GLN A 801 9.51 -34.84 -2.29
C GLN A 801 10.99 -34.60 -2.61
N ALA A 802 11.41 -34.83 -3.85
CA ALA A 802 12.74 -34.45 -4.35
C ALA A 802 12.74 -32.95 -4.64
N LEU A 803 13.71 -32.22 -4.09
CA LEU A 803 13.79 -30.76 -4.13
C LEU A 803 14.97 -30.25 -4.96
N LEU A 804 16.10 -30.99 -4.99
CA LEU A 804 17.34 -30.57 -5.63
C LEU A 804 17.87 -31.62 -6.57
N VAL A 805 18.41 -31.18 -7.70
CA VAL A 805 19.10 -32.04 -8.69
C VAL A 805 20.62 -31.87 -8.56
N SER A 806 21.39 -32.99 -8.58
CA SER A 806 22.86 -32.91 -8.56
C SER A 806 23.42 -32.30 -9.83
N PRO A 807 24.63 -31.67 -9.77
CA PRO A 807 25.24 -31.03 -10.95
C PRO A 807 25.50 -31.99 -12.14
N ASP A 808 25.67 -33.27 -11.88
CA ASP A 808 25.86 -34.32 -12.91
C ASP A 808 24.55 -34.97 -13.38
N GLU A 809 23.39 -34.43 -12.91
CA GLU A 809 22.02 -34.89 -13.19
C GLU A 809 21.71 -36.36 -12.80
N LYS A 810 22.53 -37.00 -12.00
CA LYS A 810 22.34 -38.40 -11.65
C LYS A 810 21.57 -38.63 -10.35
N LEU A 811 21.61 -37.65 -9.43
CA LEU A 811 21.04 -37.78 -8.11
C LEU A 811 20.04 -36.69 -7.83
N LEU A 812 19.04 -37.04 -7.02
CA LEU A 812 18.05 -36.13 -6.44
C LEU A 812 18.22 -36.15 -4.93
N ALA A 813 18.12 -34.99 -4.29
CA ALA A 813 18.04 -34.86 -2.85
C ALA A 813 16.65 -34.34 -2.44
N GLY A 814 16.05 -34.91 -1.38
CA GLY A 814 14.70 -34.56 -0.99
C GLY A 814 14.33 -35.00 0.42
N ILE A 815 13.04 -34.86 0.74
CA ILE A 815 12.44 -35.18 2.04
C ILE A 815 11.40 -36.28 1.83
N GLY A 816 11.46 -37.32 2.68
CA GLY A 816 10.48 -38.40 2.71
C GLY A 816 9.27 -38.10 3.58
N PRO A 817 8.22 -38.96 3.56
CA PRO A 817 6.95 -38.72 4.24
C PRO A 817 7.06 -38.62 5.77
N THR A 818 8.12 -39.17 6.35
CA THR A 818 8.39 -39.11 7.79
C THR A 818 9.38 -38.00 8.19
N GLY A 819 9.68 -37.06 7.26
CA GLY A 819 10.63 -35.97 7.49
C GLY A 819 12.10 -36.33 7.37
N GLY A 820 12.44 -37.59 7.02
CA GLY A 820 13.82 -38.01 6.77
C GLY A 820 14.32 -37.57 5.40
N TYR A 821 15.61 -37.22 5.30
CA TYR A 821 16.25 -36.79 4.04
C TYR A 821 16.81 -37.95 3.25
N PHE A 822 16.63 -37.92 1.94
CA PHE A 822 17.05 -39.00 1.06
C PHE A 822 17.81 -38.51 -0.18
N LEU A 823 18.65 -39.43 -0.72
CA LEU A 823 19.15 -39.36 -2.10
C LEU A 823 18.52 -40.49 -2.92
N SER A 824 18.11 -40.17 -4.15
CA SER A 824 17.63 -41.15 -5.14
C SER A 824 18.26 -40.89 -6.50
N SER A 825 18.22 -41.90 -7.40
CA SER A 825 18.62 -41.72 -8.80
C SER A 825 17.56 -40.94 -9.58
N THR A 826 17.96 -40.14 -10.56
CA THR A 826 17.05 -39.45 -11.51
C THR A 826 16.28 -40.43 -12.41
N ASP A 827 16.76 -41.66 -12.56
CA ASP A 827 16.08 -42.74 -13.31
C ASP A 827 15.10 -43.54 -12.45
N GLY A 828 14.95 -43.15 -11.17
CA GLY A 828 14.23 -43.95 -10.17
C GLY A 828 15.10 -45.01 -9.52
N GLY A 829 14.61 -45.62 -8.45
CA GLY A 829 15.32 -46.71 -7.78
C GLY A 829 15.42 -46.52 -6.26
N VAL A 830 16.36 -47.27 -5.65
CA VAL A 830 16.49 -47.33 -4.18
C VAL A 830 16.95 -46.01 -3.63
N THR A 831 16.18 -45.48 -2.67
CA THR A 831 16.52 -44.28 -1.89
C THR A 831 17.51 -44.65 -0.80
N ARG A 832 18.43 -43.73 -0.51
CA ARG A 832 19.35 -43.84 0.64
C ARG A 832 19.29 -42.61 1.51
N PRO A 833 19.39 -42.71 2.86
CA PRO A 833 19.36 -41.54 3.74
C PRO A 833 20.59 -40.64 3.54
N ILE A 834 20.40 -39.32 3.69
CA ILE A 834 21.51 -38.36 3.69
C ILE A 834 22.07 -38.29 5.11
N ARG A 835 23.28 -38.77 5.32
CA ARG A 835 23.97 -38.67 6.62
C ARG A 835 24.44 -37.24 6.86
N GLY A 836 24.27 -36.72 8.09
CA GLY A 836 24.74 -35.39 8.50
C GLY A 836 23.77 -34.27 8.23
N VAL A 837 22.60 -34.51 7.62
CA VAL A 837 21.46 -33.61 7.59
C VAL A 837 20.56 -33.96 8.78
N LEU A 838 20.18 -32.96 9.59
CA LEU A 838 19.41 -33.12 10.83
C LEU A 838 17.93 -32.84 10.60
N PRO A 839 17.05 -33.40 11.42
CA PRO A 839 15.63 -33.06 11.35
C PRO A 839 15.40 -31.52 11.49
N GLY A 840 14.59 -30.96 10.60
CA GLY A 840 14.33 -29.54 10.55
C GLY A 840 15.31 -28.70 9.71
N ASP A 841 16.41 -29.33 9.16
CA ASP A 841 17.27 -28.61 8.21
C ASP A 841 16.55 -28.36 6.89
N ASP A 842 16.78 -27.22 6.24
CA ASP A 842 16.36 -26.96 4.87
C ASP A 842 17.48 -27.33 3.89
N LEU A 843 17.16 -28.08 2.83
CA LEU A 843 18.08 -28.34 1.73
C LEU A 843 18.16 -27.11 0.84
N ILE A 844 19.33 -26.46 0.70
CA ILE A 844 19.48 -25.20 -0.02
C ILE A 844 20.05 -25.39 -1.42
N GLN A 845 21.22 -26.03 -1.56
CA GLN A 845 21.93 -26.15 -2.84
C GLN A 845 23.00 -27.25 -2.83
N TRP A 846 23.26 -27.84 -3.98
CA TRP A 846 24.44 -28.67 -4.21
C TRP A 846 25.69 -27.79 -4.40
N SER A 847 26.85 -28.24 -3.91
CA SER A 847 28.11 -27.66 -4.34
C SER A 847 28.36 -27.93 -5.83
N ALA A 848 29.11 -27.05 -6.49
CA ALA A 848 29.40 -27.15 -7.92
C ALA A 848 30.09 -28.50 -8.32
N ASP A 849 30.86 -29.11 -7.41
CA ASP A 849 31.55 -30.41 -7.60
C ASP A 849 30.69 -31.62 -7.21
N GLY A 850 29.45 -31.40 -6.75
CA GLY A 850 28.50 -32.45 -6.36
C GLY A 850 28.86 -33.23 -5.09
N ARG A 851 29.94 -32.85 -4.35
CA ARG A 851 30.41 -33.59 -3.17
C ARG A 851 29.73 -33.15 -1.87
N PHE A 852 29.14 -31.96 -1.87
CA PHE A 852 28.52 -31.38 -0.68
C PHE A 852 27.09 -30.93 -0.96
N LEU A 853 26.27 -30.93 0.10
CA LEU A 853 25.00 -30.19 0.19
C LEU A 853 25.17 -29.05 1.15
N PHE A 854 24.69 -27.85 0.77
CA PHE A 854 24.47 -26.76 1.67
C PHE A 854 23.08 -26.92 2.29
N VAL A 855 23.02 -26.83 3.62
CA VAL A 855 21.79 -26.93 4.39
C VAL A 855 21.72 -25.77 5.36
N ARG A 856 20.50 -25.30 5.66
CA ARG A 856 20.24 -24.31 6.69
C ARG A 856 19.69 -25.01 7.93
N ALA A 857 20.26 -24.73 9.09
CA ALA A 857 19.68 -25.18 10.36
C ALA A 857 18.38 -24.38 10.68
N PRO A 858 17.45 -24.97 11.44
CA PRO A 858 16.29 -24.24 11.92
C PRO A 858 16.71 -23.04 12.78
N GLY A 859 15.96 -21.95 12.70
CA GLY A 859 16.20 -20.68 13.40
C GLY A 859 16.25 -19.50 12.43
N ASP A 860 15.88 -18.33 12.92
CA ASP A 860 15.70 -17.14 12.10
C ASP A 860 16.78 -16.07 12.32
N SER A 861 17.49 -16.10 13.43
CA SER A 861 18.55 -15.13 13.75
C SER A 861 19.48 -15.66 14.84
N PRO A 862 20.75 -15.94 14.49
CA PRO A 862 21.36 -15.91 13.16
C PRO A 862 20.93 -17.07 12.26
N LEU A 863 20.99 -16.86 10.93
CA LEU A 863 20.88 -17.95 9.99
C LEU A 863 22.20 -18.74 9.98
N GLU A 864 22.14 -20.03 10.22
CA GLU A 864 23.32 -20.90 10.19
C GLU A 864 23.25 -21.86 9.01
N PHE A 865 24.26 -21.77 8.14
CA PHE A 865 24.42 -22.63 6.97
C PHE A 865 25.55 -23.62 7.21
N PHE A 866 25.27 -24.88 6.93
CA PHE A 866 26.24 -25.96 7.03
C PHE A 866 26.53 -26.57 5.67
N ARG A 867 27.74 -27.05 5.52
CA ARG A 867 28.19 -27.86 4.39
C ARG A 867 28.26 -29.29 4.84
N VAL A 868 27.49 -30.18 4.22
CA VAL A 868 27.42 -31.61 4.54
C VAL A 868 28.14 -32.43 3.43
N ASN A 869 29.18 -33.16 3.78
CA ASN A 869 29.89 -34.04 2.88
C ASN A 869 29.07 -35.31 2.66
N LEU A 870 28.63 -35.57 1.44
CA LEU A 870 27.75 -36.71 1.11
C LEU A 870 28.38 -38.09 1.23
N ALA A 871 29.71 -38.19 1.13
CA ALA A 871 30.44 -39.46 1.25
C ALA A 871 30.66 -39.82 2.75
N THR A 872 30.96 -38.84 3.59
CA THR A 872 31.35 -39.07 4.99
C THR A 872 30.24 -38.75 5.98
N GLY A 873 29.26 -37.95 5.60
CA GLY A 873 28.23 -37.36 6.48
C GLY A 873 28.78 -36.27 7.41
N ARG A 874 30.01 -35.79 7.21
CA ARG A 874 30.60 -34.72 8.03
C ARG A 874 29.89 -33.44 7.76
N ARG A 875 29.39 -32.79 8.84
CA ARG A 875 28.72 -31.50 8.85
C ARG A 875 29.70 -30.45 9.37
N GLU A 876 29.81 -29.31 8.64
CA GLU A 876 30.70 -28.20 9.00
C GLU A 876 29.95 -26.90 8.86
N LEU A 877 30.04 -26.00 9.85
CA LEU A 877 29.48 -24.64 9.77
C LEU A 877 30.19 -23.94 8.59
N TRP A 878 29.39 -23.54 7.60
CA TRP A 878 29.88 -22.87 6.40
C TRP A 878 29.77 -21.35 6.53
N LYS A 879 28.61 -20.87 6.97
CA LYS A 879 28.34 -19.46 7.08
C LYS A 879 27.30 -19.17 8.17
N ARG A 880 27.49 -18.02 8.82
CA ARG A 880 26.53 -17.46 9.75
C ARG A 880 26.12 -16.09 9.25
N ILE A 881 24.83 -15.83 9.16
CA ILE A 881 24.28 -14.58 8.62
C ILE A 881 23.35 -13.99 9.65
N ASP A 882 23.68 -12.76 10.09
CA ASP A 882 22.77 -11.94 10.91
C ASP A 882 21.94 -11.07 9.96
N PRO A 883 20.60 -11.05 10.11
CA PRO A 883 19.76 -10.12 9.38
C PRO A 883 20.18 -8.66 9.63
N ALA A 884 20.30 -7.87 8.55
CA ALA A 884 20.80 -6.49 8.64
C ALA A 884 19.89 -5.57 9.48
N ASP A 885 18.58 -5.87 9.53
CA ASP A 885 17.59 -5.15 10.33
C ASP A 885 16.69 -6.13 11.07
N PRO A 886 17.00 -6.44 12.34
CA PRO A 886 16.21 -7.37 13.14
C PRO A 886 14.91 -6.77 13.69
N VAL A 887 14.69 -5.44 13.55
CA VAL A 887 13.51 -4.78 14.10
C VAL A 887 12.26 -5.20 13.33
N GLY A 888 11.34 -5.86 14.02
CA GLY A 888 10.10 -6.35 13.40
C GLY A 888 10.25 -7.65 12.63
N LEU A 889 11.39 -8.33 12.68
CA LEU A 889 11.58 -9.65 12.09
C LEU A 889 10.65 -10.65 12.78
N ILE A 890 9.82 -11.35 11.97
CA ILE A 890 8.87 -12.36 12.46
C ILE A 890 9.15 -13.76 11.90
N GLY A 891 10.05 -13.89 10.98
CA GLY A 891 10.48 -15.16 10.44
C GLY A 891 11.17 -15.03 9.09
N ILE A 892 12.03 -16.01 8.77
CA ILE A 892 12.66 -16.17 7.47
C ILE A 892 11.89 -17.24 6.71
N GLN A 893 11.60 -16.95 5.43
CA GLN A 893 10.88 -17.90 4.59
C GLN A 893 11.84 -19.04 4.16
N PRO A 894 11.67 -20.28 4.63
CA PRO A 894 12.61 -21.37 4.32
C PRO A 894 12.76 -21.60 2.81
N ALA A 895 11.66 -21.62 2.07
CA ALA A 895 11.63 -21.82 0.62
C ALA A 895 12.17 -20.63 -0.19
N ALA A 896 12.54 -19.52 0.45
CA ALA A 896 13.03 -18.32 -0.22
C ALA A 896 14.47 -17.98 0.22
N VAL A 897 15.26 -19.01 0.52
CA VAL A 897 16.70 -18.92 0.79
C VAL A 897 17.44 -19.61 -0.36
N HIS A 898 18.23 -18.84 -1.09
CA HIS A 898 18.96 -19.31 -2.28
C HIS A 898 20.44 -18.99 -2.15
N MET A 899 21.30 -19.88 -2.65
CA MET A 899 22.75 -19.74 -2.57
C MET A 899 23.38 -20.18 -3.90
N THR A 900 24.44 -19.52 -4.31
CA THR A 900 25.23 -19.97 -5.48
C THR A 900 25.92 -21.31 -5.20
N PRO A 901 26.22 -22.15 -6.24
CA PRO A 901 26.86 -23.43 -6.05
C PRO A 901 28.26 -23.37 -5.41
N ASP A 902 28.92 -22.22 -5.41
CA ASP A 902 30.18 -21.96 -4.70
C ASP A 902 29.98 -21.49 -3.24
N GLY A 903 28.72 -21.26 -2.83
CA GLY A 903 28.33 -20.82 -1.49
C GLY A 903 28.74 -19.39 -1.14
N ARG A 904 29.18 -18.57 -2.11
CA ARG A 904 29.71 -17.24 -1.83
C ARG A 904 28.63 -16.16 -1.84
N SER A 905 27.70 -16.23 -2.79
CA SER A 905 26.57 -15.31 -2.91
C SER A 905 25.27 -15.99 -2.46
N TYR A 906 24.38 -15.22 -1.91
CA TYR A 906 23.11 -15.73 -1.42
C TYR A 906 22.02 -14.64 -1.46
N ALA A 907 20.78 -15.08 -1.53
CA ALA A 907 19.60 -14.24 -1.35
C ALA A 907 18.62 -14.94 -0.40
N TYR A 908 17.93 -14.18 0.44
CA TYR A 908 16.89 -14.72 1.31
C TYR A 908 15.75 -13.72 1.47
N SER A 909 14.56 -14.24 1.67
CA SER A 909 13.41 -13.43 2.02
C SER A 909 13.01 -13.62 3.47
N TYR A 910 12.63 -12.53 4.10
CA TYR A 910 12.16 -12.53 5.47
C TYR A 910 10.89 -11.69 5.61
N TRP A 911 10.08 -12.06 6.59
CA TRP A 911 8.91 -11.31 6.93
C TRP A 911 9.23 -10.35 8.07
N LYS A 912 8.81 -9.12 7.84
CA LYS A 912 8.93 -8.03 8.79
C LYS A 912 7.54 -7.46 9.05
N THR A 913 7.20 -7.25 10.32
CA THR A 913 5.99 -6.52 10.68
C THR A 913 6.31 -5.49 11.75
N LEU A 914 5.71 -4.33 11.61
CA LEU A 914 5.68 -3.34 12.68
C LEU A 914 4.25 -3.24 13.17
N THR A 915 4.07 -3.19 14.48
CA THR A 915 2.75 -3.13 15.08
C THR A 915 2.59 -1.92 15.98
N GLU A 916 1.40 -1.35 15.98
CA GLU A 916 1.00 -0.24 16.83
C GLU A 916 -0.26 -0.63 17.61
N LEU A 917 -0.28 -0.33 18.91
CA LEU A 917 -1.42 -0.61 19.77
C LEU A 917 -2.30 0.62 19.89
N TYR A 918 -3.59 0.43 19.62
CA TYR A 918 -4.63 1.47 19.71
C TYR A 918 -5.70 1.09 20.73
N LEU A 919 -6.13 2.09 21.49
CA LEU A 919 -7.38 2.07 22.24
C LEU A 919 -8.45 2.76 21.40
N VAL A 920 -9.61 2.11 21.25
CA VAL A 920 -10.74 2.67 20.48
C VAL A 920 -11.94 2.79 21.39
N ASP A 921 -12.43 4.01 21.51
CA ASP A 921 -13.67 4.32 22.23
C ASP A 921 -14.83 4.41 21.22
N ASN A 922 -16.06 4.09 21.69
CA ASN A 922 -17.30 4.22 20.89
C ASN A 922 -17.38 3.37 19.62
N LEU A 923 -16.65 2.28 19.53
CA LEU A 923 -16.79 1.30 18.46
C LEU A 923 -18.02 0.41 18.73
N LYS A 924 -18.97 0.32 17.78
CA LYS A 924 -20.23 -0.42 17.96
C LYS A 924 -20.54 -1.34 16.78
#